data_dafe5c30aa284a4b8665917445d9669f
#
_entry.id   dafe5c30aa284a4b8665917445d9669f
#
_cell.length_a   1.000
_cell.length_b   1.000
_cell.length_c   1.000
_cell.angle_alpha   90.00
_cell.angle_beta   90.00
_cell.angle_gamma   90.00
#
_symmetry.space_group_name_H-M   'P 1'
#
loop_
_entity.id
_entity.type
_entity.pdbx_description
1 polymer ?
#
loop_
_entity_poly.entity_id
_entity_poly.type
_entity_poly.pdbx_seq_one_letter_code
_entity_poly.pdbx_strand_id
1 'polypeptide(L)'
;KKIMEKTVEEAAIICDVTVELIKETAYYIGNAKGYLSMWTMGLNQSVVGVHKNLSLINLNLITGQIGKPGSGPFSLTGQPNAMGGRETGSLSNLLPAHRNLSNEEDREFVQKFWNGKPISPKPGLTATEMFEALNEGRLKAIWIIGTNPLVSLPDVRVAEEALKKAKFVVVQEISNRAETLKYADVIFPAAAWAEKEGTMSNAERRISYLNKIVDAPGEARPDAEIICGFAKKMGYHGFDFQHVSEIYNEHCRLTEGTHIDISGLTYDILKEKTSVQWPFPKGTEGAGTKRLFTDNKFYTSSQKAFIHACDDSNQSEQTTSDLPLILTTGRIRDQWHTRSKTGKVNKLNQHIKDSFLEIHPDDAAKRHISENDLISISNKRGDVRVKAKISNDIKRGVVFLPMHWGKILNSDLNRANNLTNNLIDPVSKEPDFKFSAVQVKRFKKPKQKIIVIGAGAGACGFVKSYRAINKEDEIEIFSKENLPFYNRVLLPDYISGTHQWEQLVKMKDDEENNFNILLHRGLSIENIDKKNKIVTDSKGATHFYDVLILATGSRPSILRDVPALNGIFTLRSKMDADCFKKHINTSQGKVVIVGGGLLGIELAASLREMNVEVTIIQRISRLMARQLDPLGSQLLHDELCDKGIDIYYNDEIERFFG
;
A
#
# COMPACT_ATOMS: atom_id res chain seq x y z
N LYS A 1 10.71 -29.36 37.53
CA LYS A 1 11.31 -28.58 38.64
C LYS A 1 11.13 -27.09 38.42
N LYS A 2 11.57 -26.51 37.29
CA LYS A 2 11.38 -25.07 36.97
C LYS A 2 9.92 -24.58 37.05
N ILE A 3 8.93 -25.38 36.60
CA ILE A 3 7.50 -24.99 36.67
C ILE A 3 7.02 -24.89 38.15
N MET A 4 7.53 -25.73 39.00
CA MET A 4 7.15 -25.77 40.43
C MET A 4 7.83 -24.68 41.28
N GLU A 5 8.69 -23.88 40.68
CA GLU A 5 9.37 -22.76 41.34
C GLU A 5 8.52 -21.48 41.32
N LYS A 6 7.47 -21.40 40.46
CA LYS A 6 6.54 -20.26 40.40
C LYS A 6 5.19 -20.63 41.00
N THR A 7 4.64 -19.75 41.79
CA THR A 7 3.29 -19.92 42.36
C THR A 7 2.23 -19.47 41.33
N VAL A 8 0.97 -19.85 41.55
CA VAL A 8 -0.14 -19.40 40.69
C VAL A 8 -0.35 -17.89 40.82
N GLU A 9 -0.10 -17.34 42.01
CA GLU A 9 -0.17 -15.91 42.33
C GLU A 9 0.89 -15.11 41.53
N GLU A 10 2.13 -15.60 41.49
CA GLU A 10 3.19 -15.01 40.66
C GLU A 10 2.85 -15.07 39.16
N ALA A 11 2.32 -16.21 38.70
CA ALA A 11 1.87 -16.36 37.32
C ALA A 11 0.71 -15.41 36.98
N ALA A 12 -0.22 -15.20 37.90
CA ALA A 12 -1.33 -14.28 37.74
C ALA A 12 -0.85 -12.83 37.54
N ILE A 13 0.14 -12.40 38.33
CA ILE A 13 0.78 -11.07 38.20
C ILE A 13 1.49 -10.94 36.84
N ILE A 14 2.30 -11.92 36.46
CA ILE A 14 3.05 -11.90 35.18
C ILE A 14 2.10 -11.86 33.97
N CYS A 15 1.05 -12.64 34.02
CA CYS A 15 0.06 -12.73 32.91
C CYS A 15 -0.98 -11.60 32.94
N ASP A 16 -1.05 -10.83 34.04
CA ASP A 16 -2.06 -9.80 34.27
C ASP A 16 -3.49 -10.36 34.13
N VAL A 17 -3.72 -11.46 34.86
CA VAL A 17 -5.00 -12.14 34.97
C VAL A 17 -5.25 -12.55 36.43
N THR A 18 -6.48 -12.91 36.79
CA THR A 18 -6.76 -13.36 38.15
C THR A 18 -6.32 -14.80 38.39
N VAL A 19 -6.04 -15.13 39.63
CA VAL A 19 -5.72 -16.50 40.07
C VAL A 19 -6.86 -17.45 39.77
N GLU A 20 -8.11 -16.99 39.96
CA GLU A 20 -9.33 -17.73 39.69
C GLU A 20 -9.42 -18.13 38.22
N LEU A 21 -9.13 -17.19 37.30
CA LEU A 21 -9.15 -17.45 35.85
C LEU A 21 -8.12 -18.51 35.45
N ILE A 22 -6.93 -18.50 36.07
CA ILE A 22 -5.90 -19.53 35.82
C ILE A 22 -6.40 -20.90 36.30
N LYS A 23 -6.96 -20.97 37.50
CA LYS A 23 -7.49 -22.22 38.08
C LYS A 23 -8.67 -22.75 37.27
N GLU A 24 -9.60 -21.88 36.88
CA GLU A 24 -10.75 -22.23 36.06
C GLU A 24 -10.31 -22.77 34.69
N THR A 25 -9.35 -22.09 34.03
CA THR A 25 -8.78 -22.54 32.74
C THR A 25 -8.13 -23.92 32.88
N ALA A 26 -7.34 -24.14 33.94
CA ALA A 26 -6.72 -25.42 34.22
C ALA A 26 -7.78 -26.52 34.46
N TYR A 27 -8.87 -26.22 35.17
CA TYR A 27 -9.98 -27.12 35.40
C TYR A 27 -10.66 -27.52 34.09
N TYR A 28 -10.96 -26.55 33.21
CA TYR A 28 -11.59 -26.85 31.92
C TYR A 28 -10.69 -27.72 31.04
N ILE A 29 -9.39 -27.39 30.94
CA ILE A 29 -8.44 -28.16 30.15
C ILE A 29 -8.28 -29.59 30.70
N GLY A 30 -8.16 -29.73 32.02
CA GLY A 30 -7.96 -31.02 32.70
C GLY A 30 -9.16 -31.97 32.61
N ASN A 31 -10.37 -31.42 32.57
CA ASN A 31 -11.63 -32.21 32.52
C ASN A 31 -12.22 -32.31 31.11
N ALA A 32 -11.62 -31.65 30.12
CA ALA A 32 -12.13 -31.72 28.76
C ALA A 32 -11.95 -33.13 28.16
N LYS A 33 -12.97 -33.65 27.51
CA LYS A 33 -12.86 -34.88 26.71
C LYS A 33 -11.90 -34.73 25.54
N GLY A 34 -11.83 -33.53 24.97
CA GLY A 34 -10.90 -33.11 23.93
C GLY A 34 -10.55 -31.64 24.07
N TYR A 35 -9.29 -31.31 23.97
CA TYR A 35 -8.76 -29.96 24.03
C TYR A 35 -7.87 -29.69 22.82
N LEU A 36 -8.20 -28.65 22.06
CA LEU A 36 -7.44 -28.21 20.90
C LEU A 36 -6.79 -26.85 21.19
N SER A 37 -5.46 -26.83 21.21
CA SER A 37 -4.69 -25.59 21.33
C SER A 37 -4.43 -25.01 19.95
N MET A 38 -4.98 -23.84 19.66
CA MET A 38 -4.81 -23.15 18.39
C MET A 38 -3.96 -21.89 18.58
N TRP A 39 -2.93 -21.73 17.76
CA TRP A 39 -2.08 -20.52 17.80
C TRP A 39 -1.52 -20.16 16.42
N THR A 40 -0.95 -18.97 16.32
CA THR A 40 -0.34 -18.46 15.10
C THR A 40 0.84 -17.51 15.42
N MET A 41 1.16 -16.59 14.52
CA MET A 41 2.31 -15.69 14.58
C MET A 41 2.40 -14.84 15.87
N GLY A 42 1.30 -14.67 16.61
CA GLY A 42 1.32 -13.99 17.92
C GLY A 42 2.25 -14.67 18.93
N LEU A 43 2.34 -16.01 18.92
CA LEU A 43 3.29 -16.77 19.71
C LEU A 43 4.64 -16.91 19.01
N ASN A 44 4.63 -17.19 17.70
CA ASN A 44 5.82 -17.56 16.94
C ASN A 44 6.81 -16.40 16.81
N GLN A 45 6.32 -15.19 16.52
CA GLN A 45 7.14 -14.00 16.25
C GLN A 45 7.55 -13.29 17.54
N SER A 46 8.38 -13.96 18.33
CA SER A 46 8.88 -13.51 19.63
C SER A 46 10.28 -14.05 19.89
N VAL A 47 11.10 -13.34 20.65
CA VAL A 47 12.43 -13.77 21.08
C VAL A 47 12.44 -15.09 21.88
N VAL A 48 11.29 -15.55 22.32
CA VAL A 48 11.09 -16.85 23.01
C VAL A 48 10.00 -17.68 22.33
N GLY A 49 9.82 -17.49 21.01
CA GLY A 49 8.77 -18.12 20.23
C GLY A 49 8.80 -19.65 20.29
N VAL A 50 9.98 -20.25 20.20
CA VAL A 50 10.15 -21.72 20.31
C VAL A 50 9.70 -22.21 21.69
N HIS A 51 10.08 -21.54 22.78
CA HIS A 51 9.69 -21.94 24.12
C HIS A 51 8.20 -21.76 24.38
N LYS A 52 7.56 -20.73 23.84
CA LYS A 52 6.09 -20.57 23.88
C LYS A 52 5.37 -21.74 23.20
N ASN A 53 5.85 -22.15 22.01
CA ASN A 53 5.31 -23.29 21.30
C ASN A 53 5.51 -24.62 22.07
N LEU A 54 6.71 -24.84 22.62
CA LEU A 54 7.02 -26.01 23.42
C LEU A 54 6.16 -26.08 24.70
N SER A 55 5.93 -24.94 25.37
CA SER A 55 5.06 -24.89 26.56
C SER A 55 3.62 -25.33 26.21
N LEU A 56 3.10 -24.92 25.06
CA LEU A 56 1.77 -25.28 24.61
C LEU A 56 1.69 -26.76 24.18
N ILE A 57 2.74 -27.27 23.52
CA ILE A 57 2.86 -28.69 23.20
C ILE A 57 2.96 -29.53 24.48
N ASN A 58 3.78 -29.12 25.45
CA ASN A 58 3.90 -29.76 26.76
C ASN A 58 2.55 -29.86 27.47
N LEU A 59 1.73 -28.79 27.45
CA LEU A 59 0.38 -28.80 28.03
C LEU A 59 -0.49 -29.88 27.38
N ASN A 60 -0.44 -30.00 26.05
CA ASN A 60 -1.18 -31.07 25.34
C ASN A 60 -0.67 -32.46 25.62
N LEU A 61 0.64 -32.63 25.84
CA LEU A 61 1.25 -33.92 26.22
C LEU A 61 0.81 -34.36 27.63
N ILE A 62 0.95 -33.49 28.65
CA ILE A 62 0.63 -33.82 30.03
C ILE A 62 -0.88 -34.05 30.25
N THR A 63 -1.74 -33.46 29.42
CA THR A 63 -3.19 -33.67 29.46
C THR A 63 -3.66 -34.77 28.51
N GLY A 64 -2.73 -35.47 27.84
CA GLY A 64 -3.02 -36.61 26.98
C GLY A 64 -3.91 -36.30 25.79
N GLN A 65 -3.73 -35.12 25.15
CA GLN A 65 -4.57 -34.68 24.04
C GLN A 65 -4.07 -35.09 22.65
N ILE A 66 -2.80 -35.48 22.54
CA ILE A 66 -2.21 -35.86 21.25
C ILE A 66 -2.70 -37.25 20.83
N GLY A 67 -3.05 -37.41 19.56
CA GLY A 67 -3.58 -38.65 19.00
C GLY A 67 -5.10 -38.84 19.12
N LYS A 68 -5.81 -38.00 19.89
CA LYS A 68 -7.27 -38.01 20.01
C LYS A 68 -7.95 -37.22 18.89
N PRO A 69 -9.20 -37.60 18.50
CA PRO A 69 -9.97 -36.81 17.55
C PRO A 69 -10.28 -35.41 18.06
N GLY A 70 -10.05 -34.38 17.21
CA GLY A 70 -10.37 -32.99 17.53
C GLY A 70 -9.58 -32.41 18.70
N SER A 71 -8.41 -32.96 19.01
CA SER A 71 -7.56 -32.56 20.13
C SER A 71 -6.12 -32.39 19.72
N GLY A 72 -5.34 -31.71 20.56
CA GLY A 72 -3.90 -31.58 20.39
C GLY A 72 -3.45 -30.16 20.00
N PRO A 73 -2.16 -29.97 19.77
CA PRO A 73 -1.61 -28.70 19.36
C PRO A 73 -1.85 -28.46 17.86
N PHE A 74 -2.34 -27.27 17.49
CA PHE A 74 -2.65 -26.92 16.11
C PHE A 74 -2.14 -25.51 15.75
N SER A 75 -1.07 -25.46 14.97
CA SER A 75 -0.54 -24.20 14.45
C SER A 75 -1.33 -23.73 13.25
N LEU A 76 -2.00 -22.59 13.38
CA LEU A 76 -2.72 -21.92 12.30
C LEU A 76 -1.73 -21.18 11.42
N THR A 77 -1.21 -21.89 10.44
CA THR A 77 -0.22 -21.34 9.52
C THR A 77 -0.87 -20.40 8.52
N GLY A 78 -0.29 -19.20 8.33
CA GLY A 78 -0.81 -18.23 7.37
C GLY A 78 -0.44 -18.54 5.91
N GLN A 79 0.71 -19.15 5.68
CA GLN A 79 1.19 -19.53 4.36
C GLN A 79 0.55 -20.85 3.93
N PRO A 80 0.01 -20.93 2.69
CA PRO A 80 -0.73 -22.12 2.24
C PRO A 80 0.09 -23.41 2.21
N ASN A 81 1.40 -23.32 1.97
CA ASN A 81 2.29 -24.46 1.80
C ASN A 81 3.48 -24.48 2.79
N ALA A 82 3.31 -23.94 3.99
CA ALA A 82 4.39 -23.93 4.97
C ALA A 82 4.81 -25.34 5.43
N MET A 83 3.88 -26.28 5.50
CA MET A 83 4.19 -27.69 5.78
C MET A 83 4.99 -28.30 4.64
N GLY A 84 4.55 -28.16 3.38
CA GLY A 84 5.26 -28.68 2.21
C GLY A 84 6.67 -28.12 2.09
N GLY A 85 6.88 -26.83 2.42
CA GLY A 85 8.20 -26.25 2.48
C GLY A 85 9.12 -26.95 3.48
N ARG A 86 8.62 -27.36 4.65
CA ARG A 86 9.39 -28.15 5.62
C ARG A 86 9.61 -29.58 5.15
N GLU A 87 8.62 -30.21 4.53
CA GLU A 87 8.71 -31.55 3.98
C GLU A 87 9.79 -31.65 2.91
N THR A 88 9.96 -30.63 2.09
CA THR A 88 10.97 -30.57 1.03
C THR A 88 12.33 -30.02 1.48
N GLY A 89 12.48 -29.61 2.74
CA GLY A 89 13.75 -29.10 3.28
C GLY A 89 14.08 -27.67 2.84
N SER A 90 13.09 -26.81 2.58
CA SER A 90 13.30 -25.44 2.08
C SER A 90 13.76 -24.44 3.15
N LEU A 91 14.12 -24.86 4.35
CA LEU A 91 14.72 -24.02 5.39
C LEU A 91 16.23 -24.21 5.46
N SER A 92 16.96 -23.19 5.91
CA SER A 92 18.43 -23.19 5.95
C SER A 92 19.05 -24.30 6.82
N ASN A 93 18.26 -24.90 7.69
CA ASN A 93 18.70 -25.92 8.67
C ASN A 93 18.06 -27.30 8.47
N LEU A 94 17.30 -27.51 7.39
CA LEU A 94 16.59 -28.75 7.12
C LEU A 94 17.06 -29.41 5.83
N LEU A 95 16.97 -30.75 5.82
CA LEU A 95 17.02 -31.58 4.65
C LEU A 95 15.61 -32.10 4.28
N PRO A 96 15.37 -32.58 3.05
CA PRO A 96 14.08 -33.16 2.67
C PRO A 96 13.66 -34.30 3.60
N ALA A 97 12.35 -34.53 3.68
CA ALA A 97 11.72 -35.56 4.50
C ALA A 97 11.96 -35.40 6.02
N HIS A 98 12.07 -34.16 6.49
CA HIS A 98 12.37 -33.81 7.90
C HIS A 98 13.72 -34.38 8.40
N ARG A 99 14.63 -34.73 7.51
CA ARG A 99 15.96 -35.16 7.90
C ARG A 99 16.76 -34.02 8.51
N ASN A 100 17.63 -34.35 9.43
CA ASN A 100 18.41 -33.40 10.20
C ASN A 100 19.75 -33.09 9.51
N LEU A 101 19.97 -31.82 9.20
CA LEU A 101 21.22 -31.34 8.60
C LEU A 101 22.46 -31.64 9.49
N SER A 102 22.33 -31.69 10.80
CA SER A 102 23.43 -32.02 11.71
C SER A 102 23.74 -33.52 11.79
N ASN A 103 22.82 -34.39 11.33
CA ASN A 103 23.04 -35.85 11.28
C ASN A 103 23.84 -36.23 10.02
N GLU A 104 24.93 -36.95 10.20
CA GLU A 104 25.79 -37.36 9.10
C GLU A 104 25.11 -38.36 8.15
N GLU A 105 24.43 -39.35 8.71
CA GLU A 105 23.72 -40.39 7.93
C GLU A 105 22.64 -39.77 7.04
N ASP A 106 21.91 -38.78 7.56
CA ASP A 106 20.90 -38.04 6.80
C ASP A 106 21.51 -37.24 5.63
N ARG A 107 22.66 -36.59 5.87
CA ARG A 107 23.37 -35.86 4.80
C ARG A 107 23.90 -36.81 3.73
N GLU A 108 24.53 -37.91 4.11
CA GLU A 108 25.07 -38.93 3.18
C GLU A 108 23.96 -39.56 2.35
N PHE A 109 22.81 -39.88 2.98
CA PHE A 109 21.64 -40.39 2.26
C PHE A 109 21.18 -39.42 1.17
N VAL A 110 20.97 -38.17 1.50
CA VAL A 110 20.48 -37.14 0.54
C VAL A 110 21.54 -36.88 -0.54
N GLN A 111 22.81 -36.76 -0.16
CA GLN A 111 23.90 -36.58 -1.09
C GLN A 111 23.99 -37.73 -2.12
N LYS A 112 23.89 -38.96 -1.65
CA LYS A 112 23.91 -40.16 -2.51
C LYS A 112 22.69 -40.22 -3.42
N PHE A 113 21.52 -39.89 -2.87
CA PHE A 113 20.28 -39.88 -3.63
C PHE A 113 20.32 -38.90 -4.81
N TRP A 114 20.85 -37.70 -4.60
CA TRP A 114 21.00 -36.67 -5.63
C TRP A 114 22.30 -36.81 -6.45
N ASN A 115 23.16 -37.78 -6.15
CA ASN A 115 24.48 -37.87 -6.74
C ASN A 115 25.23 -36.52 -6.70
N GLY A 116 25.09 -35.82 -5.58
CA GLY A 116 25.53 -34.44 -5.38
C GLY A 116 26.87 -34.32 -4.66
N LYS A 117 27.33 -33.08 -4.52
CA LYS A 117 28.50 -32.76 -3.70
C LYS A 117 28.22 -32.95 -2.21
N PRO A 118 29.25 -33.08 -1.35
CA PRO A 118 29.08 -33.15 0.10
C PRO A 118 28.24 -32.01 0.65
N ILE A 119 27.22 -32.33 1.46
CA ILE A 119 26.33 -31.36 2.08
C ILE A 119 26.99 -30.85 3.36
N SER A 120 27.06 -29.53 3.54
CA SER A 120 27.59 -28.90 4.75
C SER A 120 26.77 -29.30 5.99
N PRO A 121 27.43 -29.65 7.10
CA PRO A 121 26.74 -29.90 8.37
C PRO A 121 26.29 -28.60 9.05
N LYS A 122 26.74 -27.44 8.58
CA LYS A 122 26.37 -26.13 9.13
C LYS A 122 25.20 -25.57 8.34
N PRO A 123 24.17 -25.05 9.03
CA PRO A 123 23.06 -24.39 8.37
C PRO A 123 23.52 -23.16 7.60
N GLY A 124 22.78 -22.80 6.56
CA GLY A 124 22.95 -21.53 5.86
C GLY A 124 22.45 -20.36 6.72
N LEU A 125 22.68 -19.15 6.23
CA LEU A 125 22.18 -17.93 6.87
C LEU A 125 20.64 -17.86 6.77
N THR A 126 20.02 -17.37 7.83
CA THR A 126 18.58 -17.06 7.82
C THR A 126 18.30 -15.73 7.10
N ALA A 127 17.04 -15.40 6.88
CA ALA A 127 16.66 -14.20 6.12
C ALA A 127 17.29 -12.91 6.69
N THR A 128 17.19 -12.67 8.00
CA THR A 128 17.81 -11.51 8.65
C THR A 128 19.32 -11.52 8.55
N GLU A 129 19.94 -12.67 8.83
CA GLU A 129 21.39 -12.85 8.76
C GLU A 129 21.95 -12.65 7.33
N MET A 130 21.20 -13.01 6.27
CA MET A 130 21.60 -12.74 4.88
C MET A 130 21.69 -11.23 4.60
N PHE A 131 20.73 -10.45 5.07
CA PHE A 131 20.74 -8.98 4.86
C PHE A 131 21.84 -8.30 5.70
N GLU A 132 22.11 -8.78 6.90
CA GLU A 132 23.27 -8.35 7.69
C GLU A 132 24.58 -8.68 6.96
N ALA A 133 24.72 -9.90 6.45
CA ALA A 133 25.90 -10.34 5.71
C ALA A 133 26.11 -9.55 4.38
N LEU A 134 25.05 -9.10 3.72
CA LEU A 134 25.14 -8.17 2.60
C LEU A 134 25.67 -6.79 3.04
N ASN A 135 25.16 -6.26 4.15
CA ASN A 135 25.63 -4.98 4.70
C ASN A 135 27.11 -5.01 5.08
N GLU A 136 27.60 -6.14 5.57
CA GLU A 136 29.00 -6.39 5.95
C GLU A 136 29.87 -6.75 4.75
N GLY A 137 29.30 -6.98 3.57
CA GLY A 137 30.02 -7.39 2.36
C GLY A 137 30.48 -8.86 2.36
N ARG A 138 30.07 -9.68 3.34
CA ARG A 138 30.29 -11.12 3.38
C ARG A 138 29.50 -11.86 2.29
N LEU A 139 28.27 -11.43 2.02
CA LEU A 139 27.51 -11.75 0.83
C LEU A 139 27.66 -10.65 -0.21
N LYS A 140 27.72 -11.05 -1.48
CA LYS A 140 27.86 -10.13 -2.62
C LYS A 140 26.65 -10.11 -3.53
N ALA A 141 25.89 -11.22 -3.55
CA ALA A 141 24.71 -11.39 -4.39
C ALA A 141 23.58 -12.04 -3.59
N ILE A 142 22.35 -11.77 -4.02
CA ILE A 142 21.14 -12.37 -3.43
C ILE A 142 20.11 -12.65 -4.52
N TRP A 143 19.45 -13.80 -4.43
CA TRP A 143 18.28 -14.14 -5.23
C TRP A 143 17.06 -14.20 -4.30
N ILE A 144 16.10 -13.30 -4.52
CA ILE A 144 14.89 -13.14 -3.72
C ILE A 144 13.72 -13.73 -4.50
N ILE A 145 13.04 -14.72 -3.94
CA ILE A 145 11.98 -15.48 -4.60
C ILE A 145 10.65 -15.31 -3.84
N GLY A 146 9.64 -14.71 -4.47
CA GLY A 146 8.25 -14.66 -3.99
C GLY A 146 8.04 -13.94 -2.66
N THR A 147 8.95 -13.06 -2.25
CA THR A 147 8.86 -12.28 -1.02
C THR A 147 9.25 -10.82 -1.25
N ASN A 148 8.79 -9.92 -0.38
CA ASN A 148 9.08 -8.48 -0.44
C ASN A 148 9.77 -8.01 0.85
N PRO A 149 11.09 -8.21 0.99
CA PRO A 149 11.87 -7.90 2.20
C PRO A 149 11.70 -6.47 2.68
N LEU A 150 11.55 -5.50 1.77
CA LEU A 150 11.40 -4.09 2.10
C LEU A 150 10.06 -3.72 2.76
N VAL A 151 9.17 -4.69 2.95
CA VAL A 151 7.95 -4.55 3.76
C VAL A 151 7.90 -5.59 4.86
N SER A 152 8.44 -6.81 4.62
CA SER A 152 8.27 -7.96 5.51
C SER A 152 9.38 -8.14 6.55
N LEU A 153 10.61 -7.66 6.31
CA LEU A 153 11.70 -7.77 7.29
C LEU A 153 11.57 -6.71 8.41
N PRO A 154 12.08 -7.02 9.61
CA PRO A 154 12.18 -6.04 10.68
C PRO A 154 13.23 -4.99 10.33
N ASP A 155 13.18 -3.83 10.96
CA ASP A 155 14.05 -2.67 10.71
C ASP A 155 14.41 -2.51 9.22
N VAL A 156 13.42 -2.14 8.45
CA VAL A 156 13.52 -2.13 6.97
C VAL A 156 14.70 -1.32 6.45
N ARG A 157 15.24 -0.38 7.23
CA ARG A 157 16.46 0.39 6.85
C ARG A 157 17.65 -0.54 6.61
N VAL A 158 17.81 -1.57 7.47
CA VAL A 158 18.88 -2.57 7.32
C VAL A 158 18.74 -3.31 6.00
N ALA A 159 17.50 -3.72 5.67
CA ALA A 159 17.23 -4.40 4.40
C ALA A 159 17.45 -3.50 3.18
N GLU A 160 17.03 -2.22 3.25
CA GLU A 160 17.21 -1.26 2.17
C GLU A 160 18.69 -0.94 1.91
N GLU A 161 19.47 -0.75 2.97
CA GLU A 161 20.91 -0.54 2.89
C GLU A 161 21.65 -1.75 2.33
N ALA A 162 21.26 -2.95 2.75
CA ALA A 162 21.83 -4.20 2.25
C ALA A 162 21.65 -4.35 0.74
N LEU A 163 20.44 -4.08 0.23
CA LEU A 163 20.17 -4.14 -1.21
C LEU A 163 20.94 -3.07 -2.00
N LYS A 164 21.17 -1.89 -1.43
CA LYS A 164 22.01 -0.85 -2.06
C LYS A 164 23.49 -1.25 -2.15
N LYS A 165 23.99 -2.04 -1.19
CA LYS A 165 25.38 -2.50 -1.12
C LYS A 165 25.63 -3.79 -1.91
N ALA A 166 24.59 -4.58 -2.15
CA ALA A 166 24.67 -5.82 -2.90
C ALA A 166 25.25 -5.57 -4.30
N LYS A 167 26.17 -6.42 -4.74
CA LYS A 167 26.76 -6.32 -6.08
C LYS A 167 25.88 -6.88 -7.18
N PHE A 168 24.96 -7.77 -6.82
CA PHE A 168 24.04 -8.39 -7.77
C PHE A 168 22.77 -8.86 -7.05
N VAL A 169 21.62 -8.37 -7.49
CA VAL A 169 20.31 -8.69 -6.92
C VAL A 169 19.41 -9.27 -8.01
N VAL A 170 18.97 -10.49 -7.78
CA VAL A 170 17.96 -11.15 -8.62
C VAL A 170 16.65 -11.20 -7.86
N VAL A 171 15.56 -10.79 -8.50
CA VAL A 171 14.23 -10.88 -7.91
C VAL A 171 13.30 -11.68 -8.81
N GLN A 172 12.71 -12.74 -8.24
CA GLN A 172 11.70 -13.57 -8.90
C GLN A 172 10.37 -13.30 -8.24
N GLU A 173 9.45 -12.68 -8.98
CA GLU A 173 8.21 -12.12 -8.40
C GLU A 173 7.04 -12.19 -9.40
N ILE A 174 5.84 -12.38 -8.86
CA ILE A 174 4.58 -12.42 -9.64
C ILE A 174 3.94 -11.04 -9.81
N SER A 175 4.47 -10.00 -9.19
CA SER A 175 3.86 -8.68 -9.12
C SER A 175 4.87 -7.56 -9.32
N ASN A 176 4.54 -6.59 -10.15
CA ASN A 176 5.32 -5.36 -10.33
C ASN A 176 5.16 -4.35 -9.17
N ARG A 177 4.48 -4.72 -8.08
CA ARG A 177 4.21 -3.87 -6.91
C ARG A 177 5.04 -4.24 -5.68
N ALA A 178 6.13 -4.96 -5.85
CA ALA A 178 7.07 -5.22 -4.76
C ALA A 178 8.16 -4.14 -4.74
N GLU A 179 8.38 -3.52 -3.60
CA GLU A 179 9.41 -2.48 -3.40
C GLU A 179 10.80 -2.97 -3.73
N THR A 180 11.05 -4.26 -3.52
CA THR A 180 12.33 -4.93 -3.77
C THR A 180 12.76 -4.88 -5.23
N LEU A 181 11.81 -4.83 -6.17
CA LEU A 181 12.09 -4.77 -7.61
C LEU A 181 12.92 -3.54 -8.00
N LYS A 182 12.84 -2.45 -7.24
CA LYS A 182 13.62 -1.23 -7.49
C LYS A 182 15.14 -1.45 -7.40
N TYR A 183 15.55 -2.48 -6.68
CA TYR A 183 16.96 -2.80 -6.42
C TYR A 183 17.46 -4.00 -7.25
N ALA A 184 16.59 -4.58 -8.08
CA ALA A 184 16.94 -5.76 -8.87
C ALA A 184 17.78 -5.39 -10.09
N ASP A 185 18.87 -6.11 -10.29
CA ASP A 185 19.65 -6.11 -11.54
C ASP A 185 19.00 -7.03 -12.59
N VAL A 186 18.37 -8.12 -12.12
CA VAL A 186 17.62 -9.07 -12.95
C VAL A 186 16.28 -9.36 -12.31
N ILE A 187 15.22 -9.35 -13.11
CA ILE A 187 13.87 -9.70 -12.70
C ILE A 187 13.41 -10.93 -13.49
N PHE A 188 13.02 -12.00 -12.78
CA PHE A 188 12.34 -13.15 -13.35
C PHE A 188 10.84 -13.03 -13.07
N PRO A 189 9.99 -12.77 -14.09
CA PRO A 189 8.55 -12.82 -13.92
C PRO A 189 8.11 -14.26 -13.66
N ALA A 190 7.47 -14.48 -12.51
CA ALA A 190 7.03 -15.80 -12.07
C ALA A 190 5.53 -16.01 -12.26
N ALA A 191 5.14 -17.23 -12.62
CA ALA A 191 3.74 -17.63 -12.70
C ALA A 191 3.09 -17.67 -11.32
N ALA A 192 1.87 -17.14 -11.20
CA ALA A 192 1.05 -17.26 -10.00
C ALA A 192 0.52 -18.69 -9.81
N TRP A 193 -0.02 -19.00 -8.62
CA TRP A 193 -0.43 -20.37 -8.31
C TRP A 193 -1.53 -20.92 -9.24
N ALA A 194 -2.43 -20.08 -9.78
CA ALA A 194 -3.45 -20.49 -10.76
C ALA A 194 -2.91 -20.68 -12.19
N GLU A 195 -1.68 -20.26 -12.44
CA GLU A 195 -1.00 -20.28 -13.74
C GLU A 195 -0.01 -21.45 -13.88
N LYS A 196 0.11 -22.26 -12.85
CA LYS A 196 0.99 -23.43 -12.78
C LYS A 196 0.33 -24.56 -12.00
N GLU A 197 0.79 -25.76 -12.18
CA GLU A 197 0.37 -26.90 -11.36
C GLU A 197 1.42 -27.28 -10.32
N GLY A 198 1.02 -28.10 -9.35
CA GLY A 198 1.88 -28.54 -8.27
C GLY A 198 1.11 -29.18 -7.13
N THR A 199 1.73 -29.24 -5.97
CA THR A 199 1.11 -29.75 -4.74
C THR A 199 1.31 -28.79 -3.58
N MET A 200 0.40 -28.81 -2.61
CA MET A 200 0.52 -28.09 -1.33
C MET A 200 0.16 -29.00 -0.17
N SER A 201 0.92 -28.89 0.94
CA SER A 201 0.58 -29.55 2.20
C SER A 201 0.07 -28.54 3.22
N ASN A 202 -1.12 -28.76 3.77
CA ASN A 202 -1.69 -27.88 4.79
C ASN A 202 -1.31 -28.30 6.23
N ALA A 203 -1.75 -27.55 7.23
CA ALA A 203 -1.45 -27.80 8.64
C ALA A 203 -2.04 -29.13 9.18
N GLU A 204 -2.99 -29.74 8.47
CA GLU A 204 -3.52 -31.09 8.78
C GLU A 204 -2.70 -32.21 8.11
N ARG A 205 -1.55 -31.93 7.55
CA ARG A 205 -0.73 -32.90 6.79
C ARG A 205 -1.42 -33.39 5.51
N ARG A 206 -2.37 -32.63 5.00
CA ARG A 206 -3.12 -32.98 3.81
C ARG A 206 -2.45 -32.38 2.57
N ILE A 207 -2.02 -33.25 1.68
CA ILE A 207 -1.45 -32.90 0.38
C ILE A 207 -2.57 -32.77 -0.63
N SER A 208 -2.69 -31.61 -1.26
CA SER A 208 -3.68 -31.34 -2.32
C SER A 208 -2.97 -31.07 -3.64
N TYR A 209 -3.56 -31.57 -4.73
CA TYR A 209 -3.14 -31.22 -6.07
C TYR A 209 -3.67 -29.83 -6.46
N LEU A 210 -2.82 -29.04 -7.11
CA LEU A 210 -3.14 -27.72 -7.65
C LEU A 210 -3.19 -27.80 -9.16
N ASN A 211 -4.35 -27.52 -9.72
CA ASN A 211 -4.54 -27.42 -11.17
C ASN A 211 -4.06 -26.07 -11.69
N LYS A 212 -3.40 -26.10 -12.85
CA LYS A 212 -3.28 -24.92 -13.69
C LYS A 212 -4.68 -24.57 -14.24
N ILE A 213 -5.11 -23.32 -14.06
CA ILE A 213 -6.45 -22.84 -14.45
C ILE A 213 -6.36 -21.91 -15.65
N VAL A 214 -5.30 -21.09 -15.74
CA VAL A 214 -5.06 -20.13 -16.80
C VAL A 214 -3.59 -20.15 -17.22
N ASP A 215 -3.29 -19.66 -18.41
CA ASP A 215 -1.91 -19.51 -18.84
C ASP A 215 -1.22 -18.33 -18.14
N ALA A 216 0.08 -18.49 -17.92
CA ALA A 216 0.88 -17.42 -17.36
C ALA A 216 1.01 -16.27 -18.37
N PRO A 217 0.87 -15.00 -17.94
CA PRO A 217 0.91 -13.85 -18.84
C PRO A 217 2.33 -13.52 -19.29
N GLY A 218 2.49 -13.11 -20.54
CA GLY A 218 3.75 -12.60 -21.08
C GLY A 218 4.90 -13.60 -20.96
N GLU A 219 5.99 -13.21 -20.33
CA GLU A 219 7.19 -14.03 -20.13
C GLU A 219 7.21 -14.77 -18.77
N ALA A 220 6.13 -14.71 -18.00
CA ALA A 220 6.06 -15.34 -16.69
C ALA A 220 6.14 -16.88 -16.82
N ARG A 221 6.97 -17.50 -15.97
CA ARG A 221 7.21 -18.95 -15.95
C ARG A 221 7.00 -19.52 -14.55
N PRO A 222 6.62 -20.80 -14.43
CA PRO A 222 6.64 -21.52 -13.16
C PRO A 222 8.00 -21.46 -12.48
N ASP A 223 8.03 -21.32 -11.15
CA ASP A 223 9.28 -21.24 -10.38
C ASP A 223 10.21 -22.41 -10.63
N ALA A 224 9.67 -23.64 -10.78
CA ALA A 224 10.43 -24.84 -11.08
C ALA A 224 11.18 -24.72 -12.43
N GLU A 225 10.54 -24.18 -13.46
CA GLU A 225 11.17 -23.97 -14.77
C GLU A 225 12.30 -22.94 -14.70
N ILE A 226 12.10 -21.84 -13.96
CA ILE A 226 13.11 -20.80 -13.76
C ILE A 226 14.34 -21.40 -13.05
N ILE A 227 14.11 -22.13 -11.95
CA ILE A 227 15.19 -22.72 -11.15
C ILE A 227 15.93 -23.81 -11.93
N CYS A 228 15.21 -24.74 -12.59
CA CYS A 228 15.81 -25.78 -13.41
C CYS A 228 16.58 -25.20 -14.61
N GLY A 229 16.00 -24.18 -15.26
CA GLY A 229 16.67 -23.49 -16.36
C GLY A 229 17.96 -22.81 -15.93
N PHE A 230 17.97 -22.17 -14.77
CA PHE A 230 19.18 -21.58 -14.19
C PHE A 230 20.22 -22.66 -13.82
N ALA A 231 19.80 -23.74 -13.15
CA ALA A 231 20.69 -24.83 -12.77
C ALA A 231 21.37 -25.44 -13.99
N LYS A 232 20.64 -25.71 -15.07
CA LYS A 232 21.22 -26.23 -16.35
C LYS A 232 22.21 -25.23 -16.95
N LYS A 233 21.95 -23.94 -16.94
CA LYS A 233 22.88 -22.91 -17.41
C LYS A 233 24.16 -22.83 -16.57
N MET A 234 24.07 -23.18 -15.29
CA MET A 234 25.24 -23.31 -14.39
C MET A 234 26.02 -24.64 -14.57
N GLY A 235 25.57 -25.53 -15.44
CA GLY A 235 26.19 -26.82 -15.69
C GLY A 235 25.85 -27.93 -14.69
N TYR A 236 24.78 -27.74 -13.89
CA TYR A 236 24.31 -28.80 -13.00
C TYR A 236 23.48 -29.83 -13.76
N HIS A 237 23.70 -31.12 -13.42
CA HIS A 237 22.94 -32.26 -13.92
C HIS A 237 21.74 -32.57 -12.99
N GLY A 238 20.75 -33.32 -13.48
CA GLY A 238 19.60 -33.76 -12.69
C GLY A 238 18.47 -32.74 -12.62
N PHE A 239 18.48 -31.74 -13.49
CA PHE A 239 17.43 -30.72 -13.59
C PHE A 239 16.69 -30.77 -14.94
N ASP A 240 16.72 -31.93 -15.60
CA ASP A 240 16.14 -32.14 -16.95
C ASP A 240 14.68 -32.61 -16.89
N PHE A 241 13.96 -32.25 -15.85
CA PHE A 241 12.56 -32.59 -15.69
C PHE A 241 11.73 -32.06 -16.85
N GLN A 242 10.88 -32.91 -17.42
CA GLN A 242 9.95 -32.55 -18.49
C GLN A 242 8.64 -32.04 -17.92
N HIS A 243 8.28 -32.51 -16.74
CA HIS A 243 7.04 -32.14 -16.06
C HIS A 243 7.24 -32.02 -14.54
N VAL A 244 6.51 -31.13 -13.89
CA VAL A 244 6.64 -30.90 -12.43
C VAL A 244 6.27 -32.13 -11.59
N SER A 245 5.48 -33.06 -12.12
CA SER A 245 5.20 -34.35 -11.46
C SER A 245 6.44 -35.22 -11.27
N GLU A 246 7.45 -35.08 -12.12
CA GLU A 246 8.72 -35.83 -11.98
C GLU A 246 9.49 -35.34 -10.75
N ILE A 247 9.45 -34.01 -10.48
CA ILE A 247 9.99 -33.41 -9.25
C ILE A 247 9.24 -33.93 -8.03
N TYR A 248 7.90 -34.01 -8.11
CA TYR A 248 7.09 -34.58 -7.03
C TYR A 248 7.40 -36.06 -6.78
N ASN A 249 7.52 -36.85 -7.84
CA ASN A 249 7.88 -38.27 -7.75
C ASN A 249 9.28 -38.47 -7.14
N GLU A 250 10.22 -37.55 -7.42
CA GLU A 250 11.54 -37.56 -6.76
C GLU A 250 11.39 -37.31 -5.26
N HIS A 251 10.62 -36.31 -4.88
CA HIS A 251 10.32 -36.02 -3.47
C HIS A 251 9.66 -37.23 -2.77
N CYS A 252 8.68 -37.87 -3.40
CA CYS A 252 8.04 -39.07 -2.86
C CYS A 252 9.07 -40.18 -2.54
N ARG A 253 10.02 -40.42 -3.45
CA ARG A 253 11.10 -41.40 -3.22
C ARG A 253 12.03 -41.02 -2.07
N LEU A 254 12.30 -39.71 -1.91
CA LEU A 254 13.12 -39.21 -0.80
C LEU A 254 12.46 -39.43 0.58
N THR A 255 11.14 -39.50 0.63
CA THR A 255 10.39 -39.71 1.88
C THR A 255 10.26 -41.18 2.27
N GLU A 256 10.58 -42.13 1.38
CA GLU A 256 10.41 -43.58 1.61
C GLU A 256 11.09 -44.03 2.90
N GLY A 257 10.35 -44.71 3.76
CA GLY A 257 10.83 -45.22 5.06
C GLY A 257 10.91 -44.18 6.18
N THR A 258 10.55 -42.92 5.94
CA THR A 258 10.48 -41.89 7.00
C THR A 258 9.11 -41.78 7.60
N HIS A 259 8.97 -40.99 8.69
CA HIS A 259 7.67 -40.73 9.33
C HIS A 259 6.69 -39.91 8.48
N ILE A 260 7.17 -39.30 7.39
CA ILE A 260 6.35 -38.61 6.40
C ILE A 260 6.29 -39.34 5.05
N ASP A 261 6.50 -40.64 5.06
CA ASP A 261 6.54 -41.47 3.85
C ASP A 261 5.32 -41.25 2.96
N ILE A 262 5.54 -40.76 1.76
CA ILE A 262 4.54 -40.55 0.70
C ILE A 262 4.91 -41.29 -0.58
N SER A 263 5.74 -42.34 -0.46
CA SER A 263 6.21 -43.12 -1.60
C SER A 263 5.10 -43.77 -2.44
N GLY A 264 3.92 -43.91 -1.88
CA GLY A 264 2.73 -44.40 -2.57
C GLY A 264 1.94 -43.34 -3.35
N LEU A 265 2.30 -42.05 -3.24
CA LEU A 265 1.53 -40.97 -3.90
C LEU A 265 2.03 -40.69 -5.32
N THR A 266 1.07 -40.38 -6.18
CA THR A 266 1.30 -39.85 -7.53
C THR A 266 0.31 -38.71 -7.79
N TYR A 267 0.55 -37.95 -8.85
CA TYR A 267 -0.40 -36.93 -9.27
C TYR A 267 -1.77 -37.51 -9.61
N ASP A 268 -1.84 -38.70 -10.19
CA ASP A 268 -3.11 -39.34 -10.56
C ASP A 268 -3.93 -39.68 -9.32
N ILE A 269 -3.28 -40.21 -8.28
CA ILE A 269 -3.93 -40.47 -6.99
C ILE A 269 -4.43 -39.18 -6.35
N LEU A 270 -3.65 -38.11 -6.41
CA LEU A 270 -4.06 -36.81 -5.86
C LEU A 270 -5.19 -36.17 -6.66
N LYS A 271 -5.23 -36.32 -7.98
CA LYS A 271 -6.33 -35.87 -8.84
C LYS A 271 -7.61 -36.64 -8.54
N GLU A 272 -7.53 -37.95 -8.39
CA GLU A 272 -8.68 -38.80 -8.06
C GLU A 272 -9.24 -38.50 -6.67
N LYS A 273 -8.36 -38.43 -5.66
CA LYS A 273 -8.76 -38.31 -4.25
C LYS A 273 -8.91 -36.85 -3.77
N THR A 274 -8.61 -35.88 -4.61
CA THR A 274 -8.57 -34.45 -4.31
C THR A 274 -7.48 -34.07 -3.29
N SER A 275 -7.32 -34.85 -2.23
CA SER A 275 -6.25 -34.66 -1.23
C SER A 275 -6.02 -35.91 -0.40
N VAL A 276 -4.78 -36.11 0.07
CA VAL A 276 -4.37 -37.25 0.89
C VAL A 276 -3.56 -36.78 2.10
N GLN A 277 -3.80 -37.40 3.27
CA GLN A 277 -3.02 -37.11 4.48
C GLN A 277 -1.81 -38.05 4.58
N TRP A 278 -0.63 -37.48 4.73
CA TRP A 278 0.57 -38.29 4.99
C TRP A 278 0.64 -38.81 6.43
N PRO A 279 1.33 -39.96 6.70
CA PRO A 279 2.01 -40.85 5.78
C PRO A 279 1.07 -41.58 4.82
N PHE A 280 1.62 -41.86 3.62
CA PHE A 280 0.97 -42.66 2.57
C PHE A 280 2.02 -43.54 1.87
N PRO A 281 2.58 -44.55 2.56
CA PRO A 281 3.52 -45.48 1.96
C PRO A 281 2.94 -46.28 0.79
N LYS A 282 3.79 -46.92 -0.02
CA LYS A 282 3.36 -47.83 -1.07
C LYS A 282 2.40 -48.90 -0.52
N GLY A 283 1.31 -49.16 -1.24
CA GLY A 283 0.26 -50.09 -0.82
C GLY A 283 -0.77 -49.54 0.17
N THR A 284 -0.68 -48.27 0.53
CA THR A 284 -1.73 -47.64 1.35
C THR A 284 -2.99 -47.36 0.52
N GLU A 285 -4.13 -47.70 1.05
CA GLU A 285 -5.44 -47.44 0.46
C GLU A 285 -6.15 -46.24 1.13
N GLY A 286 -7.23 -45.76 0.51
CA GLY A 286 -8.06 -44.68 1.05
C GLY A 286 -7.44 -43.29 0.95
N ALA A 287 -7.72 -42.42 1.94
CA ALA A 287 -7.33 -41.00 1.96
C ALA A 287 -6.08 -40.73 2.84
N GLY A 288 -5.30 -41.78 3.15
CA GLY A 288 -4.10 -41.69 3.96
C GLY A 288 -4.33 -41.81 5.47
N THR A 289 -3.33 -41.41 6.24
CA THR A 289 -3.31 -41.57 7.70
C THR A 289 -3.99 -40.39 8.40
N LYS A 290 -5.23 -40.58 8.85
CA LYS A 290 -6.05 -39.52 9.44
C LYS A 290 -5.43 -38.89 10.70
N ARG A 291 -4.78 -39.69 11.56
CA ARG A 291 -4.17 -39.23 12.81
C ARG A 291 -2.86 -39.92 13.07
N LEU A 292 -1.91 -39.17 13.62
CA LEU A 292 -0.64 -39.67 14.14
C LEU A 292 -0.76 -40.00 15.63
N PHE A 293 0.15 -40.81 16.16
CA PHE A 293 0.32 -41.10 17.58
C PHE A 293 -0.93 -41.73 18.26
N THR A 294 -1.76 -42.44 17.50
CA THR A 294 -2.95 -43.12 18.03
C THR A 294 -2.61 -44.32 18.94
N ASP A 295 -1.39 -44.83 18.80
CA ASP A 295 -0.81 -45.91 19.61
C ASP A 295 0.04 -45.38 20.78
N ASN A 296 0.07 -44.05 21.00
CA ASN A 296 0.90 -43.35 21.97
C ASN A 296 2.42 -43.52 21.76
N LYS A 297 2.84 -43.90 20.56
CA LYS A 297 4.26 -43.96 20.20
C LYS A 297 4.68 -42.74 19.41
N PHE A 298 5.78 -42.13 19.83
CA PHE A 298 6.36 -40.94 19.25
C PHE A 298 7.64 -41.27 18.45
N TYR A 299 8.00 -40.43 17.48
CA TYR A 299 9.17 -40.61 16.62
C TYR A 299 10.48 -40.25 17.36
N THR A 300 10.73 -40.91 18.47
CA THR A 300 11.91 -40.80 19.30
C THR A 300 12.51 -42.20 19.51
N SER A 301 13.78 -42.31 19.87
CA SER A 301 14.44 -43.59 20.15
C SER A 301 13.75 -44.39 21.28
N SER A 302 13.19 -43.68 22.26
CA SER A 302 12.45 -44.28 23.37
C SER A 302 10.96 -44.52 23.06
N GLN A 303 10.47 -44.13 21.89
CA GLN A 303 9.06 -44.07 21.51
C GLN A 303 8.18 -43.25 22.46
N LYS A 304 8.74 -42.49 23.38
CA LYS A 304 8.05 -41.60 24.31
C LYS A 304 8.26 -40.14 23.90
N ALA A 305 7.24 -39.29 24.14
CA ALA A 305 7.37 -37.87 23.94
C ALA A 305 8.38 -37.23 24.92
N PHE A 306 9.10 -36.23 24.47
CA PHE A 306 9.94 -35.40 25.33
C PHE A 306 9.17 -34.19 25.84
N ILE A 307 9.26 -33.91 27.12
CA ILE A 307 8.80 -32.66 27.73
C ILE A 307 10.01 -31.75 27.88
N HIS A 308 10.01 -30.65 27.16
CA HIS A 308 11.12 -29.70 27.15
C HIS A 308 10.95 -28.64 28.23
N ALA A 309 12.01 -28.35 28.97
CA ALA A 309 12.05 -27.19 29.84
C ALA A 309 12.02 -25.92 29.01
N CYS A 310 11.05 -25.05 29.27
CA CYS A 310 10.92 -23.76 28.61
C CYS A 310 11.61 -22.68 29.41
N ASP A 311 12.25 -21.75 28.73
CA ASP A 311 12.99 -20.63 29.31
C ASP A 311 12.45 -19.32 28.76
N ASP A 312 12.35 -18.30 29.60
CA ASP A 312 11.92 -16.94 29.28
C ASP A 312 13.07 -15.91 29.47
N SER A 313 14.31 -16.39 29.53
CA SER A 313 15.49 -15.57 29.78
C SER A 313 15.82 -14.57 28.68
N ASN A 314 15.42 -14.83 27.43
CA ASN A 314 15.55 -13.88 26.34
C ASN A 314 14.54 -12.74 26.50
N GLN A 315 15.04 -11.53 26.53
CA GLN A 315 14.20 -10.36 26.74
C GLN A 315 13.92 -9.64 25.42
N SER A 316 12.65 -9.33 25.21
CA SER A 316 12.20 -8.37 24.19
C SER A 316 12.69 -6.96 24.53
N GLU A 317 12.54 -6.02 23.60
CA GLU A 317 12.86 -4.62 23.82
C GLU A 317 12.04 -4.05 25.00
N GLN A 318 12.72 -3.39 25.95
CA GLN A 318 12.06 -2.84 27.13
C GLN A 318 11.43 -1.47 26.84
N THR A 319 10.25 -1.23 27.41
CA THR A 319 9.65 0.11 27.45
C THR A 319 10.43 1.03 28.40
N THR A 320 10.42 2.33 28.07
CA THR A 320 11.06 3.38 28.88
C THR A 320 10.09 4.55 29.03
N SER A 321 10.45 5.55 29.84
CA SER A 321 9.68 6.81 29.93
C SER A 321 9.51 7.49 28.57
N ASP A 322 10.51 7.40 27.70
CA ASP A 322 10.50 8.01 26.37
C ASP A 322 9.74 7.15 25.35
N LEU A 323 9.74 5.85 25.52
CA LEU A 323 9.07 4.85 24.65
C LEU A 323 8.12 3.99 25.50
N PRO A 324 7.00 4.56 25.98
CA PRO A 324 6.19 3.92 27.02
C PRO A 324 5.19 2.87 26.53
N LEU A 325 5.04 2.69 25.22
CA LEU A 325 4.06 1.77 24.65
C LEU A 325 4.75 0.62 23.92
N ILE A 326 4.10 -0.53 23.98
CA ILE A 326 4.49 -1.74 23.24
C ILE A 326 3.75 -1.73 21.89
N LEU A 327 4.51 -1.68 20.82
CA LEU A 327 3.97 -1.87 19.47
C LEU A 327 3.92 -3.37 19.15
N THR A 328 2.76 -3.86 18.81
CA THR A 328 2.56 -5.15 18.16
C THR A 328 2.10 -4.95 16.72
N THR A 329 2.64 -5.76 15.80
CA THR A 329 2.24 -5.72 14.39
C THR A 329 1.47 -6.98 14.02
N GLY A 330 0.66 -6.90 12.99
CA GLY A 330 -0.12 -8.06 12.56
C GLY A 330 -0.89 -7.82 11.27
N ARG A 331 -1.77 -8.76 10.94
CA ARG A 331 -2.63 -8.70 9.75
C ARG A 331 -3.99 -8.10 10.08
N ILE A 332 -4.61 -7.53 9.06
CA ILE A 332 -6.04 -7.32 9.02
C ILE A 332 -6.70 -8.40 8.14
N ARG A 333 -8.00 -8.64 8.36
CA ARG A 333 -8.74 -9.75 7.74
C ARG A 333 -8.63 -9.80 6.22
N ASP A 334 -8.74 -8.66 5.56
CA ASP A 334 -8.93 -8.60 4.10
C ASP A 334 -7.63 -8.40 3.30
N GLN A 335 -6.48 -8.38 3.97
CA GLN A 335 -5.20 -8.16 3.30
C GLN A 335 -4.22 -9.33 3.52
N TRP A 336 -3.47 -9.63 2.46
CA TRP A 336 -2.48 -10.69 2.44
C TRP A 336 -1.06 -10.12 2.41
N HIS A 337 -0.24 -10.47 3.41
CA HIS A 337 1.17 -10.06 3.52
C HIS A 337 1.42 -8.60 3.11
N THR A 338 2.24 -8.37 2.08
CA THR A 338 2.66 -7.04 1.62
C THR A 338 1.72 -6.43 0.57
N ARG A 339 0.51 -6.98 0.40
CA ARG A 339 -0.53 -6.52 -0.53
C ARG A 339 -0.14 -6.56 -2.02
N SER A 340 0.93 -7.22 -2.39
CA SER A 340 1.31 -7.39 -3.81
C SER A 340 0.21 -8.06 -4.65
N LYS A 341 -0.65 -8.87 -4.02
CA LYS A 341 -1.84 -9.52 -4.62
C LYS A 341 -3.14 -8.80 -4.24
N THR A 342 -3.50 -8.78 -2.96
CA THR A 342 -4.79 -8.23 -2.49
C THR A 342 -4.91 -6.72 -2.71
N GLY A 343 -3.81 -5.98 -2.76
CA GLY A 343 -3.79 -4.56 -3.10
C GLY A 343 -4.23 -4.23 -4.54
N LYS A 344 -4.34 -5.25 -5.42
CA LYS A 344 -4.90 -5.11 -6.77
C LYS A 344 -6.43 -5.22 -6.80
N VAL A 345 -7.07 -5.67 -5.71
CA VAL A 345 -8.50 -5.94 -5.62
C VAL A 345 -9.21 -4.76 -4.96
N ASN A 346 -9.86 -3.92 -5.75
CA ASN A 346 -10.52 -2.70 -5.28
C ASN A 346 -11.54 -2.99 -4.17
N LYS A 347 -12.34 -4.07 -4.27
CA LYS A 347 -13.33 -4.45 -3.26
C LYS A 347 -12.69 -4.70 -1.89
N LEU A 348 -11.54 -5.39 -1.82
CA LEU A 348 -10.82 -5.64 -0.57
C LEU A 348 -10.20 -4.36 0.01
N ASN A 349 -9.75 -3.45 -0.86
CA ASN A 349 -9.17 -2.18 -0.44
C ASN A 349 -10.20 -1.19 0.11
N GLN A 350 -11.49 -1.37 -0.18
CA GLN A 350 -12.56 -0.48 0.31
C GLN A 350 -12.89 -0.68 1.79
N HIS A 351 -12.66 -1.87 2.36
CA HIS A 351 -12.94 -2.16 3.76
C HIS A 351 -12.06 -1.34 4.70
N ILE A 352 -10.74 -1.33 4.46
CA ILE A 352 -9.78 -0.50 5.19
C ILE A 352 -8.83 0.11 4.16
N LYS A 353 -9.04 1.39 3.87
CA LYS A 353 -8.29 2.12 2.84
C LYS A 353 -6.87 2.45 3.28
N ASP A 354 -6.74 2.93 4.50
CA ASP A 354 -5.49 3.47 5.06
C ASP A 354 -5.01 2.65 6.26
N SER A 355 -3.72 2.68 6.52
CA SER A 355 -3.16 2.14 7.76
C SER A 355 -3.66 2.97 8.96
N PHE A 356 -3.75 2.34 10.11
CA PHE A 356 -4.20 2.95 11.36
C PHE A 356 -3.38 2.42 12.53
N LEU A 357 -3.35 3.15 13.64
CA LEU A 357 -2.88 2.63 14.92
C LEU A 357 -4.07 2.41 15.84
N GLU A 358 -4.28 1.18 16.28
CA GLU A 358 -5.25 0.87 17.31
C GLU A 358 -4.64 1.15 18.69
N ILE A 359 -5.35 1.93 19.51
CA ILE A 359 -4.91 2.41 20.81
C ILE A 359 -6.05 2.38 21.82
N HIS A 360 -5.74 1.99 23.08
CA HIS A 360 -6.72 1.99 24.16
C HIS A 360 -7.19 3.42 24.49
N PRO A 361 -8.49 3.65 24.83
CA PRO A 361 -9.02 4.98 25.15
C PRO A 361 -8.21 5.75 26.22
N ASP A 362 -7.79 5.08 27.30
CA ASP A 362 -7.02 5.72 28.36
C ASP A 362 -5.62 6.15 27.89
N ASP A 363 -4.99 5.37 27.01
CA ASP A 363 -3.69 5.72 26.44
C ASP A 363 -3.79 6.86 25.42
N ALA A 364 -4.90 6.91 24.68
CA ALA A 364 -5.22 8.01 23.79
C ALA A 364 -5.50 9.32 24.55
N ALA A 365 -6.33 9.25 25.60
CA ALA A 365 -6.67 10.41 26.45
C ALA A 365 -5.44 11.05 27.10
N LYS A 366 -4.52 10.24 27.65
CA LYS A 366 -3.23 10.70 28.21
C LYS A 366 -2.37 11.47 27.21
N ARG A 367 -2.60 11.30 25.91
CA ARG A 367 -1.84 11.91 24.80
C ARG A 367 -2.64 12.94 24.03
N HIS A 368 -3.86 13.26 24.50
CA HIS A 368 -4.80 14.16 23.83
C HIS A 368 -5.07 13.75 22.37
N ILE A 369 -5.22 12.44 22.14
CA ILE A 369 -5.52 11.84 20.85
C ILE A 369 -6.99 11.48 20.79
N SER A 370 -7.67 11.93 19.73
CA SER A 370 -9.06 11.62 19.41
C SER A 370 -9.15 10.62 18.24
N GLU A 371 -10.32 10.02 18.06
CA GLU A 371 -10.59 9.11 16.93
C GLU A 371 -10.29 9.82 15.59
N ASN A 372 -9.58 9.14 14.69
CA ASN A 372 -9.13 9.63 13.39
C ASN A 372 -8.10 10.78 13.42
N ASP A 373 -7.57 11.19 14.57
CA ASP A 373 -6.44 12.12 14.60
C ASP A 373 -5.25 11.52 13.84
N LEU A 374 -4.54 12.35 13.09
CA LEU A 374 -3.24 11.96 12.54
C LEU A 374 -2.22 11.92 13.68
N ILE A 375 -1.56 10.79 13.83
CA ILE A 375 -0.58 10.55 14.89
C ILE A 375 0.77 10.13 14.31
N SER A 376 1.83 10.45 15.03
CA SER A 376 3.19 9.97 14.79
C SER A 376 3.52 8.89 15.81
N ILE A 377 4.00 7.76 15.32
CA ILE A 377 4.54 6.65 16.11
C ILE A 377 6.04 6.63 15.82
N SER A 378 6.87 6.73 16.83
CA SER A 378 8.32 6.85 16.63
C SER A 378 9.14 6.08 17.65
N ASN A 379 10.33 5.70 17.23
CA ASN A 379 11.43 5.23 18.09
C ASN A 379 12.78 5.53 17.40
N LYS A 380 13.89 5.00 17.93
CA LYS A 380 15.24 5.22 17.35
C LYS A 380 15.43 4.70 15.91
N ARG A 381 14.53 3.82 15.44
CA ARG A 381 14.60 3.21 14.09
C ARG A 381 13.87 4.02 13.03
N GLY A 382 12.76 4.68 13.39
CA GLY A 382 11.99 5.45 12.41
C GLY A 382 10.76 6.15 12.97
N ASP A 383 9.98 6.69 12.06
CA ASP A 383 8.71 7.37 12.27
C ASP A 383 7.65 6.78 11.33
N VAL A 384 6.44 6.63 11.85
CA VAL A 384 5.25 6.20 11.10
C VAL A 384 4.10 7.15 11.40
N ARG A 385 3.33 7.53 10.38
CA ARG A 385 2.22 8.47 10.50
C ARG A 385 0.95 7.86 9.95
N VAL A 386 -0.01 7.65 10.84
CA VAL A 386 -1.29 7.03 10.52
C VAL A 386 -2.41 7.67 11.33
N LYS A 387 -3.65 7.33 11.02
CA LYS A 387 -4.80 7.74 11.83
C LYS A 387 -4.91 6.88 13.09
N ALA A 388 -5.33 7.50 14.18
CA ALA A 388 -5.69 6.78 15.40
C ALA A 388 -7.03 6.08 15.24
N LYS A 389 -7.12 4.83 15.70
CA LYS A 389 -8.34 4.06 15.90
C LYS A 389 -8.45 3.74 17.40
N ILE A 390 -9.40 4.34 18.09
CA ILE A 390 -9.59 4.13 19.52
C ILE A 390 -10.44 2.86 19.73
N SER A 391 -9.96 1.91 20.53
CA SER A 391 -10.63 0.63 20.76
C SER A 391 -10.41 0.12 22.18
N ASN A 392 -11.47 -0.40 22.79
CA ASN A 392 -11.38 -1.13 24.07
C ASN A 392 -10.88 -2.57 23.90
N ASP A 393 -10.76 -3.07 22.67
CA ASP A 393 -10.32 -4.43 22.38
C ASP A 393 -8.80 -4.61 22.49
N ILE A 394 -8.05 -3.50 22.60
CA ILE A 394 -6.61 -3.54 22.82
C ILE A 394 -6.28 -3.24 24.28
N LYS A 395 -5.28 -3.95 24.83
CA LYS A 395 -4.82 -3.78 26.21
C LYS A 395 -4.14 -2.42 26.40
N ARG A 396 -4.29 -1.80 27.59
CA ARG A 396 -3.54 -0.60 27.99
C ARG A 396 -2.04 -0.84 27.88
N GLY A 397 -1.30 0.17 27.44
CA GLY A 397 0.14 0.09 27.23
C GLY A 397 0.57 -0.62 25.94
N VAL A 398 -0.40 -1.17 25.17
CA VAL A 398 -0.17 -1.85 23.90
C VAL A 398 -0.84 -1.09 22.78
N VAL A 399 -0.18 -1.02 21.62
CA VAL A 399 -0.73 -0.46 20.39
C VAL A 399 -0.53 -1.42 19.23
N PHE A 400 -1.49 -1.46 18.28
CA PHE A 400 -1.44 -2.36 17.14
C PHE A 400 -1.34 -1.56 15.83
N LEU A 401 -0.39 -1.94 14.98
CA LEU A 401 -0.20 -1.35 13.66
C LEU A 401 -0.22 -2.45 12.59
N PRO A 402 -1.13 -2.40 11.60
CA PRO A 402 -1.15 -3.38 10.52
C PRO A 402 0.11 -3.36 9.66
N MET A 403 0.66 -4.54 9.35
CA MET A 403 1.93 -4.71 8.64
C MET A 403 1.86 -4.51 7.12
N HIS A 404 0.68 -4.38 6.54
CA HIS A 404 0.46 -4.56 5.10
C HIS A 404 0.89 -3.38 4.22
N TRP A 405 1.09 -2.21 4.78
CA TRP A 405 1.39 -0.99 4.02
C TRP A 405 2.88 -0.82 3.80
N GLY A 406 3.23 -0.46 2.57
CA GLY A 406 4.58 -0.15 2.13
C GLY A 406 4.63 1.12 1.30
N LYS A 407 5.80 1.46 0.80
CA LYS A 407 6.10 2.70 0.08
C LYS A 407 5.34 2.85 -1.23
N ILE A 408 5.22 1.75 -2.00
CA ILE A 408 4.54 1.76 -3.32
C ILE A 408 3.02 1.90 -3.18
N LEU A 409 2.43 1.28 -2.15
CA LEU A 409 0.97 1.25 -2.00
C LEU A 409 0.42 2.46 -1.27
N ASN A 410 1.25 3.22 -0.56
CA ASN A 410 0.85 4.43 0.14
C ASN A 410 2.06 5.35 0.32
N SER A 411 2.76 5.25 1.45
CA SER A 411 3.86 6.11 1.85
C SER A 411 4.85 5.33 2.71
N ASP A 412 6.11 5.71 2.67
CA ASP A 412 7.12 5.18 3.58
C ASP A 412 6.76 5.40 5.05
N LEU A 413 6.03 6.47 5.33
CA LEU A 413 5.52 6.80 6.66
C LEU A 413 4.37 5.89 7.14
N ASN A 414 3.89 4.94 6.35
CA ASN A 414 2.86 3.97 6.76
C ASN A 414 3.41 2.56 7.00
N ARG A 415 4.70 2.34 6.84
CA ARG A 415 5.34 1.02 6.91
C ARG A 415 5.65 0.65 8.35
N ALA A 416 4.91 -0.33 8.90
CA ALA A 416 5.03 -0.75 10.29
C ALA A 416 6.46 -1.18 10.67
N ASN A 417 7.14 -1.88 9.78
CA ASN A 417 8.49 -2.41 10.04
C ASN A 417 9.61 -1.34 10.00
N ASN A 418 9.28 -0.07 9.81
CA ASN A 418 10.18 1.04 10.14
C ASN A 418 10.42 1.13 11.66
N LEU A 419 9.55 0.53 12.48
CA LEU A 419 9.58 0.63 13.93
C LEU A 419 9.98 -0.67 14.65
N THR A 420 9.90 -1.82 13.96
CA THR A 420 10.19 -3.13 14.57
C THR A 420 11.69 -3.31 14.80
N ASN A 421 12.03 -4.06 15.85
CA ASN A 421 13.41 -4.34 16.22
C ASN A 421 13.96 -5.59 15.49
N ASN A 422 15.29 -5.78 15.53
CA ASN A 422 16.00 -6.91 14.92
C ASN A 422 16.26 -8.06 15.89
N LEU A 423 15.62 -8.07 17.07
CA LEU A 423 15.76 -9.18 18.00
C LEU A 423 15.13 -10.45 17.40
N ILE A 424 15.77 -11.58 17.62
CA ILE A 424 15.38 -12.87 17.07
C ILE A 424 15.28 -13.93 18.17
N ASP A 425 14.45 -14.92 17.96
CA ASP A 425 14.48 -16.16 18.74
C ASP A 425 15.82 -16.88 18.49
N PRO A 426 16.58 -17.28 19.52
CA PRO A 426 17.92 -17.85 19.34
C PRO A 426 17.92 -19.22 18.64
N VAL A 427 16.79 -19.93 18.63
CA VAL A 427 16.66 -21.26 18.04
C VAL A 427 16.12 -21.19 16.62
N SER A 428 14.94 -20.60 16.44
CA SER A 428 14.27 -20.49 15.14
C SER A 428 14.79 -19.36 14.28
N LYS A 429 15.45 -18.37 14.86
CA LYS A 429 15.86 -17.11 14.21
C LYS A 429 14.70 -16.25 13.70
N GLU A 430 13.46 -16.55 14.14
CA GLU A 430 12.28 -15.74 13.81
C GLU A 430 12.38 -14.37 14.48
N PRO A 431 12.13 -13.26 13.74
CA PRO A 431 12.15 -11.92 14.31
C PRO A 431 11.01 -11.64 15.29
N ASP A 432 11.28 -10.76 16.28
CA ASP A 432 10.29 -10.27 17.22
C ASP A 432 9.46 -9.11 16.66
N PHE A 433 8.38 -9.44 15.97
CA PHE A 433 7.44 -8.46 15.43
C PHE A 433 6.33 -8.04 16.41
N LYS A 434 6.30 -8.63 17.59
CA LYS A 434 5.19 -8.44 18.53
C LYS A 434 5.50 -7.50 19.68
N PHE A 435 6.77 -7.11 19.81
CA PHE A 435 7.20 -6.35 20.97
C PHE A 435 8.28 -5.33 20.60
N SER A 436 7.88 -4.13 20.18
CA SER A 436 8.80 -3.01 19.97
C SER A 436 8.38 -1.80 20.79
N ALA A 437 9.31 -1.17 21.48
CA ALA A 437 9.03 0.02 22.28
C ALA A 437 8.84 1.25 21.37
N VAL A 438 7.76 2.01 21.59
CA VAL A 438 7.43 3.19 20.79
C VAL A 438 6.87 4.34 21.63
N GLN A 439 7.02 5.57 21.09
CA GLN A 439 6.29 6.76 21.49
C GLN A 439 5.17 7.02 20.50
N VAL A 440 4.01 7.44 20.99
CA VAL A 440 2.87 7.87 20.18
C VAL A 440 2.49 9.30 20.57
N LYS A 441 2.43 10.19 19.58
CA LYS A 441 2.07 11.60 19.78
C LYS A 441 1.07 12.04 18.70
N ARG A 442 0.20 12.98 19.03
CA ARG A 442 -0.61 13.65 18.02
C ARG A 442 0.30 14.38 17.05
N PHE A 443 0.14 14.10 15.75
CA PHE A 443 0.92 14.76 14.70
C PHE A 443 0.22 16.05 14.28
N LYS A 444 0.82 17.18 14.59
CA LYS A 444 0.40 18.47 14.04
C LYS A 444 1.15 18.66 12.74
N LYS A 445 0.41 18.62 11.62
CA LYS A 445 0.99 18.96 10.32
C LYS A 445 1.51 20.40 10.41
N PRO A 446 2.75 20.70 10.02
CA PRO A 446 3.20 22.09 9.91
C PRO A 446 2.27 22.88 9.00
N LYS A 447 1.93 24.10 9.39
CA LYS A 447 1.17 25.00 8.53
C LYS A 447 1.94 25.19 7.23
N GLN A 448 1.26 25.06 6.11
CA GLN A 448 1.82 25.30 4.80
C GLN A 448 1.47 26.72 4.33
N LYS A 449 2.42 27.34 3.65
CA LYS A 449 2.18 28.59 2.93
C LYS A 449 1.85 28.26 1.47
N ILE A 450 0.62 28.56 1.09
CA ILE A 450 0.09 28.32 -0.25
C ILE A 450 0.00 29.64 -1.00
N ILE A 451 0.67 29.73 -2.12
CA ILE A 451 0.55 30.89 -3.01
C ILE A 451 -0.31 30.49 -4.22
N VAL A 452 -1.29 31.33 -4.53
CA VAL A 452 -2.16 31.19 -5.70
C VAL A 452 -1.93 32.38 -6.63
N ILE A 453 -1.58 32.12 -7.87
CA ILE A 453 -1.40 33.18 -8.88
C ILE A 453 -2.67 33.28 -9.72
N GLY A 454 -3.38 34.41 -9.59
CA GLY A 454 -4.65 34.70 -10.25
C GLY A 454 -5.86 34.62 -9.31
N ALA A 455 -6.74 35.61 -9.36
CA ALA A 455 -7.96 35.69 -8.59
C ALA A 455 -9.22 35.49 -9.45
N GLY A 456 -9.21 34.43 -10.27
CA GLY A 456 -10.34 34.01 -11.09
C GLY A 456 -11.22 32.96 -10.43
N ALA A 457 -12.16 32.38 -11.20
CA ALA A 457 -13.07 31.33 -10.73
C ALA A 457 -12.34 30.11 -10.18
N GLY A 458 -11.19 29.71 -10.79
CA GLY A 458 -10.38 28.59 -10.32
C GLY A 458 -9.80 28.83 -8.91
N ALA A 459 -9.28 30.02 -8.64
CA ALA A 459 -8.78 30.39 -7.32
C ALA A 459 -9.89 30.46 -6.27
N CYS A 460 -11.03 31.05 -6.60
CA CYS A 460 -12.21 31.11 -5.73
C CYS A 460 -12.72 29.70 -5.38
N GLY A 461 -12.84 28.82 -6.37
CA GLY A 461 -13.23 27.43 -6.17
C GLY A 461 -12.22 26.66 -5.29
N PHE A 462 -10.91 26.86 -5.53
CA PHE A 462 -9.86 26.30 -4.70
C PHE A 462 -10.00 26.73 -3.23
N VAL A 463 -10.11 28.05 -2.96
CA VAL A 463 -10.21 28.57 -1.61
C VAL A 463 -11.40 27.94 -0.87
N LYS A 464 -12.59 27.95 -1.47
CA LYS A 464 -13.81 27.40 -0.86
C LYS A 464 -13.68 25.92 -0.56
N SER A 465 -13.17 25.13 -1.51
CA SER A 465 -13.00 23.70 -1.34
C SER A 465 -11.89 23.37 -0.33
N TYR A 466 -10.77 24.08 -0.39
CA TYR A 466 -9.63 23.82 0.51
C TYR A 466 -9.96 24.19 1.95
N ARG A 467 -10.62 25.31 2.20
CA ARG A 467 -11.02 25.73 3.55
C ARG A 467 -12.09 24.86 4.20
N ALA A 468 -12.84 24.10 3.41
CA ALA A 468 -13.73 23.06 3.94
C ALA A 468 -12.98 21.91 4.62
N ILE A 469 -11.71 21.67 4.25
CA ILE A 469 -10.88 20.56 4.77
C ILE A 469 -9.68 21.03 5.60
N ASN A 470 -9.18 22.25 5.40
CA ASN A 470 -8.03 22.81 6.13
C ASN A 470 -8.25 24.31 6.40
N LYS A 471 -8.30 24.65 7.68
CA LYS A 471 -8.49 26.03 8.15
C LYS A 471 -7.20 26.71 8.62
N GLU A 472 -6.08 25.97 8.72
CA GLU A 472 -4.85 26.40 9.39
C GLU A 472 -3.77 26.92 8.46
N ASP A 473 -3.68 26.38 7.23
CA ASP A 473 -2.65 26.77 6.26
C ASP A 473 -2.82 28.22 5.83
N GLU A 474 -1.72 28.90 5.55
CA GLU A 474 -1.71 30.28 5.04
C GLU A 474 -1.98 30.26 3.54
N ILE A 475 -2.89 31.11 3.07
CA ILE A 475 -3.19 31.27 1.64
C ILE A 475 -3.00 32.72 1.24
N GLU A 476 -2.03 32.96 0.35
CA GLU A 476 -1.81 34.24 -0.30
C GLU A 476 -2.17 34.15 -1.78
N ILE A 477 -2.90 35.13 -2.27
CA ILE A 477 -3.38 35.15 -3.65
C ILE A 477 -2.91 36.44 -4.32
N PHE A 478 -2.25 36.33 -5.47
CA PHE A 478 -1.76 37.47 -6.23
C PHE A 478 -2.64 37.70 -7.45
N SER A 479 -3.17 38.92 -7.57
CA SER A 479 -4.03 39.30 -8.68
C SER A 479 -3.48 40.55 -9.36
N LYS A 480 -3.33 40.49 -10.68
CA LYS A 480 -2.98 41.64 -11.52
C LYS A 480 -4.07 42.74 -11.46
N GLU A 481 -5.34 42.34 -11.30
CA GLU A 481 -6.46 43.25 -11.21
C GLU A 481 -6.63 43.77 -9.76
N ASN A 482 -6.92 45.04 -9.60
CA ASN A 482 -7.23 45.65 -8.30
C ASN A 482 -8.73 45.47 -7.96
N LEU A 483 -9.22 44.22 -8.03
CA LEU A 483 -10.64 43.87 -7.88
C LEU A 483 -10.78 42.62 -7.02
N PRO A 484 -11.95 42.42 -6.35
CA PRO A 484 -12.29 41.20 -5.68
C PRO A 484 -12.49 40.04 -6.68
N PHE A 485 -12.69 38.81 -6.19
CA PHE A 485 -13.10 37.70 -7.04
C PHE A 485 -14.44 38.00 -7.70
N TYR A 486 -14.52 37.86 -9.02
CA TYR A 486 -15.76 38.09 -9.75
C TYR A 486 -15.96 37.09 -10.90
N ASN A 487 -17.20 36.97 -11.35
CA ASN A 487 -17.60 36.09 -12.44
C ASN A 487 -17.42 36.80 -13.80
N ARG A 488 -16.35 36.43 -14.51
CA ARG A 488 -16.08 37.00 -15.84
C ARG A 488 -17.04 36.54 -16.93
N VAL A 489 -17.76 35.45 -16.71
CA VAL A 489 -18.77 34.95 -17.66
C VAL A 489 -19.95 35.96 -17.78
N LEU A 490 -20.28 36.66 -16.71
CA LEU A 490 -21.34 37.67 -16.68
C LEU A 490 -20.91 39.06 -17.17
N LEU A 491 -19.74 39.24 -17.77
CA LEU A 491 -19.32 40.52 -18.32
C LEU A 491 -20.23 41.01 -19.46
N PRO A 492 -20.73 40.16 -20.39
CA PRO A 492 -21.73 40.58 -21.37
C PRO A 492 -23.01 41.16 -20.70
N ASP A 493 -23.54 40.49 -19.69
CA ASP A 493 -24.73 40.96 -18.94
C ASP A 493 -24.48 42.24 -18.15
N TYR A 494 -23.24 42.42 -17.66
CA TYR A 494 -22.83 43.67 -17.04
C TYR A 494 -22.77 44.83 -18.06
N ILE A 495 -22.34 44.54 -19.28
CA ILE A 495 -22.31 45.54 -20.37
C ILE A 495 -23.74 45.92 -20.72
N SER A 496 -24.66 44.99 -20.87
CA SER A 496 -26.07 45.26 -21.17
C SER A 496 -26.82 45.96 -20.03
N GLY A 497 -26.29 45.86 -18.81
CA GLY A 497 -26.94 46.38 -17.62
C GLY A 497 -27.92 45.42 -16.95
N THR A 498 -28.10 44.24 -17.50
CA THR A 498 -28.92 43.15 -16.94
C THR A 498 -28.41 42.73 -15.57
N HIS A 499 -27.08 42.75 -15.40
CA HIS A 499 -26.43 42.54 -14.10
C HIS A 499 -25.64 43.78 -13.65
N GLN A 500 -25.74 44.12 -12.36
CA GLN A 500 -24.91 45.15 -11.76
C GLN A 500 -23.58 44.53 -11.26
N TRP A 501 -22.58 45.36 -11.02
CA TRP A 501 -21.23 44.90 -10.61
C TRP A 501 -21.27 44.01 -9.36
N GLU A 502 -22.06 44.38 -8.37
CA GLU A 502 -22.21 43.68 -7.10
C GLU A 502 -22.66 42.21 -7.28
N GLN A 503 -23.44 41.95 -8.34
CA GLN A 503 -23.93 40.62 -8.68
C GLN A 503 -22.84 39.75 -9.32
N LEU A 504 -21.81 40.34 -9.93
CA LEU A 504 -20.67 39.64 -10.47
C LEU A 504 -19.66 39.23 -9.39
N VAL A 505 -19.61 39.95 -8.27
CA VAL A 505 -18.67 39.65 -7.17
C VAL A 505 -18.99 38.31 -6.55
N LYS A 506 -17.99 37.42 -6.46
CA LYS A 506 -18.10 36.05 -5.94
C LYS A 506 -17.60 35.88 -4.51
N MET A 507 -16.82 36.82 -4.03
CA MET A 507 -16.31 36.86 -2.67
C MET A 507 -16.11 38.33 -2.28
N LYS A 508 -16.78 38.76 -1.19
CA LYS A 508 -16.64 40.11 -0.65
C LYS A 508 -15.45 40.17 0.34
N ASP A 509 -15.04 41.36 0.72
CA ASP A 509 -13.89 41.57 1.61
C ASP A 509 -14.06 40.90 2.99
N ASP A 510 -15.29 40.89 3.53
CA ASP A 510 -15.62 40.19 4.77
C ASP A 510 -15.53 38.67 4.62
N GLU A 511 -15.91 38.12 3.47
CA GLU A 511 -15.74 36.69 3.17
C GLU A 511 -14.27 36.31 2.99
N GLU A 512 -13.41 37.18 2.44
CA GLU A 512 -11.96 36.96 2.36
C GLU A 512 -11.37 36.74 3.76
N ASN A 513 -11.78 37.53 4.74
CA ASN A 513 -11.39 37.35 6.14
C ASN A 513 -11.92 36.06 6.74
N ASN A 514 -13.17 35.67 6.45
CA ASN A 514 -13.77 34.44 6.93
C ASN A 514 -13.04 33.18 6.37
N PHE A 515 -12.56 33.29 5.14
CA PHE A 515 -11.72 32.23 4.53
C PHE A 515 -10.24 32.34 4.94
N ASN A 516 -9.84 33.29 5.78
CA ASN A 516 -8.47 33.50 6.21
C ASN A 516 -7.49 33.49 5.04
N ILE A 517 -7.74 34.32 4.03
CA ILE A 517 -6.89 34.51 2.86
C ILE A 517 -6.35 35.94 2.80
N LEU A 518 -5.16 36.07 2.24
CA LEU A 518 -4.54 37.36 1.93
C LEU A 518 -4.57 37.57 0.42
N LEU A 519 -5.43 38.47 -0.08
CA LEU A 519 -5.51 38.81 -1.50
C LEU A 519 -4.71 40.06 -1.81
N HIS A 520 -3.61 39.91 -2.52
CA HIS A 520 -2.77 40.98 -3.04
C HIS A 520 -3.35 41.49 -4.37
N ARG A 521 -4.13 42.53 -4.33
CA ARG A 521 -4.77 43.13 -5.50
C ARG A 521 -3.80 44.09 -6.20
N GLY A 522 -3.83 44.10 -7.53
CA GLY A 522 -2.95 44.95 -8.35
C GLY A 522 -1.49 44.50 -8.37
N LEU A 523 -1.19 43.30 -7.89
CA LEU A 523 0.15 42.71 -7.89
C LEU A 523 0.21 41.48 -8.81
N SER A 524 0.99 41.54 -9.88
CA SER A 524 1.30 40.38 -10.71
C SER A 524 2.55 39.66 -10.21
N ILE A 525 2.66 38.35 -10.49
CA ILE A 525 3.89 37.60 -10.29
C ILE A 525 4.64 37.58 -11.62
N GLU A 526 5.89 38.03 -11.57
CA GLU A 526 6.77 38.18 -12.74
C GLU A 526 7.75 36.99 -12.88
N ASN A 527 8.15 36.39 -11.77
CA ASN A 527 9.09 35.28 -11.79
C ASN A 527 8.74 34.17 -10.81
N ILE A 528 9.10 32.90 -11.16
CA ILE A 528 8.91 31.71 -10.33
C ILE A 528 10.21 30.94 -10.26
N ASP A 529 10.85 30.93 -9.10
CA ASP A 529 11.99 30.07 -8.80
C ASP A 529 11.50 28.77 -8.16
N LYS A 530 11.37 27.72 -8.98
CA LYS A 530 10.91 26.39 -8.54
C LYS A 530 11.89 25.70 -7.60
N LYS A 531 13.19 25.98 -7.73
CA LYS A 531 14.24 25.32 -6.95
C LYS A 531 14.21 25.80 -5.50
N ASN A 532 14.09 27.12 -5.33
CA ASN A 532 14.08 27.75 -4.02
C ASN A 532 12.65 27.98 -3.49
N LYS A 533 11.62 27.61 -4.26
CA LYS A 533 10.19 27.82 -3.93
C LYS A 533 9.87 29.27 -3.61
N ILE A 534 10.25 30.17 -4.49
CA ILE A 534 10.05 31.63 -4.36
C ILE A 534 9.30 32.12 -5.59
N VAL A 535 8.37 33.05 -5.37
CA VAL A 535 7.81 33.89 -6.45
C VAL A 535 8.23 35.34 -6.22
N THR A 536 8.42 36.10 -7.30
CA THR A 536 8.71 37.53 -7.25
C THR A 536 7.57 38.32 -7.86
N ASP A 537 7.05 39.27 -7.12
CA ASP A 537 5.93 40.12 -7.57
C ASP A 537 6.42 41.30 -8.46
N SER A 538 5.49 42.05 -9.04
CA SER A 538 5.74 43.18 -9.92
C SER A 538 6.42 44.40 -9.25
N LYS A 539 6.53 44.38 -7.93
CA LYS A 539 7.30 45.40 -7.16
C LYS A 539 8.66 44.91 -6.75
N GLY A 540 9.03 43.68 -7.14
CA GLY A 540 10.33 43.09 -6.85
C GLY A 540 10.38 42.36 -5.48
N ALA A 541 9.31 42.30 -4.73
CA ALA A 541 9.28 41.57 -3.46
C ALA A 541 9.20 40.06 -3.71
N THR A 542 9.86 39.29 -2.84
CA THR A 542 9.93 37.83 -2.92
C THR A 542 9.06 37.18 -1.86
N HIS A 543 8.33 36.14 -2.25
CA HIS A 543 7.41 35.40 -1.39
C HIS A 543 7.73 33.90 -1.44
N PHE A 544 8.01 33.31 -0.29
CA PHE A 544 8.22 31.85 -0.18
C PHE A 544 6.89 31.10 -0.20
N TYR A 545 6.90 29.90 -0.76
CA TYR A 545 5.74 29.00 -0.75
C TYR A 545 6.14 27.54 -0.48
N ASP A 546 5.27 26.82 0.17
CA ASP A 546 5.33 25.36 0.22
C ASP A 546 4.63 24.74 -0.99
N VAL A 547 3.49 25.33 -1.37
CA VAL A 547 2.65 24.94 -2.50
C VAL A 547 2.34 26.15 -3.38
N LEU A 548 2.51 25.99 -4.69
CA LEU A 548 2.18 27.03 -5.68
C LEU A 548 1.03 26.52 -6.58
N ILE A 549 0.00 27.35 -6.71
CA ILE A 549 -1.16 27.08 -7.56
C ILE A 549 -1.23 28.14 -8.67
N LEU A 550 -1.24 27.67 -9.90
CA LEU A 550 -1.39 28.51 -11.08
C LEU A 550 -2.86 28.57 -11.49
N ALA A 551 -3.52 29.69 -11.21
CA ALA A 551 -4.93 29.99 -11.57
C ALA A 551 -5.01 31.23 -12.48
N THR A 552 -4.00 31.42 -13.34
CA THR A 552 -3.76 32.62 -14.14
C THR A 552 -4.82 32.89 -15.23
N GLY A 553 -5.64 31.90 -15.53
CA GLY A 553 -6.66 31.99 -16.58
C GLY A 553 -6.05 32.04 -17.99
N SER A 554 -6.70 32.78 -18.89
CA SER A 554 -6.28 32.92 -20.29
C SER A 554 -6.21 34.38 -20.69
N ARG A 555 -5.54 34.68 -21.81
CA ARG A 555 -5.53 35.98 -22.46
C ARG A 555 -6.45 35.94 -23.69
N PRO A 556 -7.06 37.08 -24.09
CA PRO A 556 -7.75 37.17 -25.37
C PRO A 556 -6.82 36.80 -26.53
N SER A 557 -7.33 36.08 -27.50
CA SER A 557 -6.61 35.89 -28.76
C SER A 557 -6.83 37.14 -29.61
N ILE A 558 -5.76 37.87 -29.89
CA ILE A 558 -5.81 39.08 -30.71
C ILE A 558 -5.37 38.67 -32.12
N LEU A 559 -6.08 39.20 -33.14
CA LEU A 559 -5.66 39.06 -34.53
C LEU A 559 -4.26 39.66 -34.75
N ARG A 560 -3.49 39.13 -35.68
CA ARG A 560 -2.20 39.72 -36.05
C ARG A 560 -2.44 41.09 -36.67
N ASP A 561 -1.54 41.99 -36.38
CA ASP A 561 -1.49 43.35 -37.01
C ASP A 561 -2.75 44.22 -36.70
N VAL A 562 -3.40 44.01 -35.54
CA VAL A 562 -4.48 44.93 -35.09
C VAL A 562 -3.90 46.27 -34.72
N PRO A 563 -4.28 47.35 -35.42
CA PRO A 563 -3.79 48.68 -35.09
C PRO A 563 -4.40 49.20 -33.76
N ALA A 564 -3.69 50.10 -33.11
CA ALA A 564 -4.20 50.76 -31.90
C ALA A 564 -5.23 51.86 -32.30
N LEU A 565 -6.43 51.41 -32.70
CA LEU A 565 -7.54 52.30 -33.07
C LEU A 565 -8.60 52.36 -31.95
N ASN A 566 -9.22 53.52 -31.79
CA ASN A 566 -10.38 53.63 -30.94
C ASN A 566 -11.57 52.82 -31.55
N GLY A 567 -12.24 52.04 -30.73
CA GLY A 567 -13.36 51.19 -31.17
C GLY A 567 -13.01 49.74 -31.35
N ILE A 568 -11.73 49.32 -31.16
CA ILE A 568 -11.33 47.93 -31.15
C ILE A 568 -11.14 47.45 -29.69
N PHE A 569 -11.89 46.45 -29.30
CA PHE A 569 -11.92 45.96 -27.92
C PHE A 569 -11.68 44.45 -27.85
N THR A 570 -11.10 44.01 -26.76
CA THR A 570 -11.18 42.61 -26.31
C THR A 570 -12.03 42.59 -25.03
N LEU A 571 -12.70 41.48 -24.77
CA LEU A 571 -13.50 41.32 -23.56
C LEU A 571 -12.94 40.20 -22.69
N ARG A 572 -12.27 40.58 -21.61
CA ARG A 572 -11.70 39.60 -20.67
C ARG A 572 -11.77 40.07 -19.21
N SER A 573 -11.65 41.37 -18.96
CA SER A 573 -11.61 41.98 -17.64
C SER A 573 -12.76 42.97 -17.47
N LYS A 574 -13.02 43.36 -16.20
CA LYS A 574 -13.97 44.42 -15.92
C LYS A 574 -13.57 45.73 -16.60
N MET A 575 -12.29 46.03 -16.64
CA MET A 575 -11.79 47.24 -17.31
C MET A 575 -12.13 47.23 -18.81
N ASP A 576 -11.97 46.09 -19.48
CA ASP A 576 -12.36 45.94 -20.88
C ASP A 576 -13.87 46.19 -21.04
N ALA A 577 -14.69 45.63 -20.14
CA ALA A 577 -16.13 45.80 -20.16
C ALA A 577 -16.54 47.27 -19.89
N ASP A 578 -15.90 47.94 -18.94
CA ASP A 578 -16.15 49.35 -18.65
C ASP A 578 -15.80 50.24 -19.83
N CYS A 579 -14.64 50.04 -20.44
CA CYS A 579 -14.22 50.79 -21.64
C CYS A 579 -15.18 50.56 -22.81
N PHE A 580 -15.55 49.31 -23.05
CA PHE A 580 -16.49 48.94 -24.12
C PHE A 580 -17.89 49.54 -23.87
N LYS A 581 -18.42 49.44 -22.65
CA LYS A 581 -19.72 50.00 -22.25
C LYS A 581 -19.76 51.53 -22.41
N LYS A 582 -18.69 52.19 -22.01
CA LYS A 582 -18.56 53.66 -22.19
C LYS A 582 -18.59 54.02 -23.68
N HIS A 583 -17.83 53.28 -24.53
CA HIS A 583 -17.78 53.52 -25.96
C HIS A 583 -19.13 53.35 -26.64
N ILE A 584 -19.84 52.25 -26.37
CA ILE A 584 -21.17 51.99 -26.93
C ILE A 584 -22.17 53.07 -26.55
N ASN A 585 -22.15 53.53 -25.31
CA ASN A 585 -23.09 54.59 -24.85
C ASN A 585 -22.83 55.97 -25.45
N THR A 586 -21.64 56.19 -26.02
CA THR A 586 -21.26 57.50 -26.61
C THR A 586 -21.19 57.48 -28.13
N SER A 587 -21.20 56.31 -28.76
CA SER A 587 -21.04 56.13 -30.21
C SER A 587 -22.32 55.53 -30.81
N GLN A 588 -22.81 56.09 -31.89
CA GLN A 588 -23.86 55.45 -32.70
C GLN A 588 -23.19 54.61 -33.79
N GLY A 589 -23.42 53.32 -33.73
CA GLY A 589 -22.82 52.44 -34.75
C GLY A 589 -23.12 50.95 -34.54
N LYS A 590 -22.75 50.17 -35.53
CA LYS A 590 -22.89 48.72 -35.53
C LYS A 590 -21.67 48.07 -34.86
N VAL A 591 -21.89 47.06 -34.06
CA VAL A 591 -20.82 46.27 -33.43
C VAL A 591 -20.51 45.03 -34.26
N VAL A 592 -19.24 44.83 -34.61
CA VAL A 592 -18.76 43.63 -35.26
C VAL A 592 -18.00 42.77 -34.29
N ILE A 593 -18.46 41.55 -34.08
CA ILE A 593 -17.83 40.55 -33.20
C ILE A 593 -17.07 39.55 -34.05
N VAL A 594 -15.76 39.46 -33.80
CA VAL A 594 -14.88 38.49 -34.50
C VAL A 594 -14.79 37.19 -33.73
N GLY A 595 -15.48 36.18 -34.19
CA GLY A 595 -15.54 34.84 -33.61
C GLY A 595 -16.91 34.45 -33.04
N GLY A 596 -17.53 33.46 -33.67
CA GLY A 596 -18.81 32.86 -33.26
C GLY A 596 -18.64 31.72 -32.25
N GLY A 597 -17.77 31.92 -31.26
CA GLY A 597 -17.64 31.05 -30.08
C GLY A 597 -18.54 31.53 -28.94
N LEU A 598 -18.60 30.81 -27.82
CA LEU A 598 -19.49 31.06 -26.69
C LEU A 598 -19.48 32.53 -26.25
N LEU A 599 -18.32 33.10 -25.96
CA LEU A 599 -18.21 34.48 -25.49
C LEU A 599 -18.68 35.51 -26.51
N GLY A 600 -18.41 35.28 -27.79
CA GLY A 600 -18.87 36.18 -28.87
C GLY A 600 -20.39 36.14 -29.03
N ILE A 601 -21.02 34.99 -28.92
CA ILE A 601 -22.46 34.80 -28.98
C ILE A 601 -23.16 35.39 -27.78
N GLU A 602 -22.65 35.16 -26.58
CA GLU A 602 -23.21 35.79 -25.34
C GLU A 602 -23.15 37.31 -25.41
N LEU A 603 -22.01 37.86 -25.85
CA LEU A 603 -21.89 39.30 -26.04
C LEU A 603 -22.87 39.83 -27.09
N ALA A 604 -23.02 39.14 -28.23
CA ALA A 604 -23.94 39.52 -29.30
C ALA A 604 -25.38 39.56 -28.79
N ALA A 605 -25.81 38.53 -28.06
CA ALA A 605 -27.15 38.47 -27.48
C ALA A 605 -27.39 39.63 -26.48
N SER A 606 -26.45 39.86 -25.56
CA SER A 606 -26.56 40.95 -24.57
C SER A 606 -26.58 42.34 -25.22
N LEU A 607 -25.85 42.54 -26.33
CA LEU A 607 -25.91 43.83 -27.07
C LEU A 607 -27.22 44.04 -27.81
N ARG A 608 -27.82 42.98 -28.31
CA ARG A 608 -29.16 43.05 -28.97
C ARG A 608 -30.26 43.48 -27.95
N GLU A 609 -30.13 43.04 -26.69
CA GLU A 609 -31.03 43.51 -25.64
C GLU A 609 -30.92 45.03 -25.39
N MET A 610 -29.79 45.67 -25.73
CA MET A 610 -29.59 47.11 -25.72
C MET A 610 -29.99 47.79 -27.03
N ASN A 611 -30.59 47.08 -27.98
CA ASN A 611 -30.93 47.58 -29.31
C ASN A 611 -29.70 48.02 -30.17
N VAL A 612 -28.54 47.47 -29.89
CA VAL A 612 -27.32 47.70 -30.70
C VAL A 612 -27.35 46.76 -31.93
N GLU A 613 -27.08 47.29 -33.11
CA GLU A 613 -26.89 46.44 -34.28
C GLU A 613 -25.62 45.61 -34.18
N VAL A 614 -25.73 44.27 -34.38
CA VAL A 614 -24.63 43.35 -34.18
C VAL A 614 -24.41 42.45 -35.40
N THR A 615 -23.16 42.33 -35.78
CA THR A 615 -22.71 41.35 -36.79
C THR A 615 -21.66 40.44 -36.19
N ILE A 616 -21.76 39.12 -36.43
CA ILE A 616 -20.74 38.14 -36.08
C ILE A 616 -19.99 37.71 -37.38
N ILE A 617 -18.67 37.79 -37.36
CA ILE A 617 -17.83 37.25 -38.42
C ILE A 617 -17.17 35.97 -37.88
N GLN A 618 -17.40 34.86 -38.59
CA GLN A 618 -16.92 33.54 -38.20
C GLN A 618 -16.08 32.93 -39.33
N ARG A 619 -14.80 32.63 -39.05
CA ARG A 619 -13.83 32.11 -40.00
C ARG A 619 -14.19 30.71 -40.56
N ILE A 620 -14.97 29.92 -39.82
CA ILE A 620 -15.39 28.58 -40.21
C ILE A 620 -16.89 28.54 -40.54
N SER A 621 -17.34 27.45 -41.14
CA SER A 621 -18.69 27.31 -41.74
C SER A 621 -19.85 27.22 -40.73
N ARG A 622 -19.60 27.26 -39.42
CA ARG A 622 -20.66 27.17 -38.39
C ARG A 622 -20.28 27.77 -37.06
N LEU A 623 -21.27 28.12 -36.25
CA LEU A 623 -21.07 28.56 -34.86
C LEU A 623 -20.71 27.38 -33.97
N MET A 624 -19.97 27.67 -32.89
CA MET A 624 -19.68 26.69 -31.81
C MET A 624 -19.20 25.33 -32.29
N ALA A 625 -18.46 25.25 -33.41
CA ALA A 625 -18.09 24.02 -34.12
C ALA A 625 -17.37 22.96 -33.27
N ARG A 626 -16.81 23.34 -32.12
CA ARG A 626 -16.15 22.42 -31.19
C ARG A 626 -17.10 21.86 -30.10
N GLN A 627 -18.26 22.51 -29.91
CA GLN A 627 -19.21 22.19 -28.84
C GLN A 627 -20.53 21.63 -29.38
N LEU A 628 -20.97 22.06 -30.55
CA LEU A 628 -22.23 21.66 -31.17
C LEU A 628 -22.01 20.82 -32.43
N ASP A 629 -22.90 19.92 -32.67
CA ASP A 629 -23.02 19.23 -33.99
C ASP A 629 -23.61 20.16 -35.05
N PRO A 630 -23.69 19.77 -36.31
CA PRO A 630 -24.23 20.63 -37.36
C PRO A 630 -25.68 21.08 -37.12
N LEU A 631 -26.56 20.21 -36.60
CA LEU A 631 -27.95 20.54 -36.34
C LEU A 631 -28.07 21.54 -35.17
N GLY A 632 -27.38 21.28 -34.06
CA GLY A 632 -27.36 22.23 -32.92
C GLY A 632 -26.77 23.59 -33.30
N SER A 633 -25.74 23.61 -34.18
CA SER A 633 -25.19 24.86 -34.70
C SER A 633 -26.18 25.62 -35.60
N GLN A 634 -27.00 24.91 -36.38
CA GLN A 634 -28.03 25.50 -37.24
C GLN A 634 -29.15 26.12 -36.37
N LEU A 635 -29.64 25.37 -35.38
CA LEU A 635 -30.68 25.88 -34.48
C LEU A 635 -30.22 27.17 -33.74
N LEU A 636 -28.93 27.19 -33.32
CA LEU A 636 -28.36 28.38 -32.71
C LEU A 636 -28.25 29.56 -33.71
N HIS A 637 -27.90 29.27 -34.97
CA HIS A 637 -27.86 30.26 -36.03
C HIS A 637 -29.25 30.91 -36.21
N ASP A 638 -30.29 30.09 -36.36
CA ASP A 638 -31.65 30.53 -36.60
C ASP A 638 -32.13 31.41 -35.42
N GLU A 639 -31.92 30.99 -34.17
CA GLU A 639 -32.23 31.75 -32.97
C GLU A 639 -31.55 33.13 -32.91
N LEU A 640 -30.28 33.22 -33.32
CA LEU A 640 -29.54 34.47 -33.34
C LEU A 640 -29.98 35.39 -34.48
N CYS A 641 -30.31 34.84 -35.64
CA CYS A 641 -30.86 35.59 -36.75
C CYS A 641 -32.26 36.15 -36.43
N ASP A 642 -33.12 35.39 -35.76
CA ASP A 642 -34.43 35.83 -35.27
C ASP A 642 -34.30 36.97 -34.26
N LYS A 643 -33.21 37.03 -33.51
CA LYS A 643 -32.85 38.16 -32.62
C LYS A 643 -32.26 39.35 -33.39
N GLY A 644 -32.12 39.28 -34.71
CA GLY A 644 -31.59 40.36 -35.55
C GLY A 644 -30.06 40.47 -35.51
N ILE A 645 -29.34 39.37 -35.35
CA ILE A 645 -27.88 39.31 -35.42
C ILE A 645 -27.49 38.81 -36.82
N ASP A 646 -26.74 39.60 -37.56
CA ASP A 646 -26.18 39.19 -38.83
C ASP A 646 -24.96 38.25 -38.62
N ILE A 647 -24.87 37.15 -39.34
CA ILE A 647 -23.78 36.21 -39.21
C ILE A 647 -23.15 35.89 -40.56
N TYR A 648 -21.83 36.13 -40.69
CA TYR A 648 -21.04 35.81 -41.88
C TYR A 648 -20.11 34.65 -41.58
N TYR A 649 -20.20 33.59 -42.36
CA TYR A 649 -19.39 32.40 -42.26
C TYR A 649 -18.29 32.38 -43.31
N ASN A 650 -17.19 31.62 -43.01
CA ASN A 650 -16.03 31.50 -43.87
C ASN A 650 -15.44 32.86 -44.25
N ASP A 651 -15.50 33.81 -43.31
CA ASP A 651 -15.13 35.18 -43.52
C ASP A 651 -14.15 35.66 -42.42
N GLU A 652 -13.28 36.61 -42.74
CA GLU A 652 -12.29 37.15 -41.83
C GLU A 652 -12.02 38.64 -42.10
N ILE A 653 -11.43 39.32 -41.11
CA ILE A 653 -11.03 40.74 -41.22
C ILE A 653 -9.79 40.85 -42.07
N GLU A 654 -9.83 41.54 -43.21
CA GLU A 654 -8.68 41.82 -44.06
C GLU A 654 -7.94 43.09 -43.60
N ARG A 655 -8.67 44.15 -43.26
CA ARG A 655 -8.10 45.45 -42.90
C ARG A 655 -8.94 46.21 -41.92
N PHE A 656 -8.26 47.06 -41.13
CA PHE A 656 -8.89 48.03 -40.27
C PHE A 656 -8.66 49.42 -40.87
N PHE A 657 -9.70 50.23 -40.91
CA PHE A 657 -9.66 51.60 -41.34
C PHE A 657 -9.96 52.49 -40.15
N GLY A 658 -9.15 53.57 -39.92
CA GLY A 658 -9.32 54.57 -38.87
C GLY A 658 -10.21 55.72 -39.32
#